data_8cf890309127db4fc8a199d3ed29a1be
#
_entry.id   8cf890309127db4fc8a199d3ed29a1be
#
_cell.length_a   1.000
_cell.length_b   1.000
_cell.length_c   1.000
_cell.angle_alpha   90.00
_cell.angle_beta   90.00
_cell.angle_gamma   90.00
#
_symmetry.space_group_name_H-M   'P 1'
#
loop_
_entity.id
_entity.type
_entity.pdbx_description
1 polymer ?
#
loop_
_entity_poly.entity_id
_entity_poly.type
_entity_poly.pdbx_seq_one_letter_code
_entity_poly.pdbx_strand_id
1 'polypeptide(L)'
;MKLEIAEKPSVGAAIAAVMGANEKRSGYFEGGGYLVSWCIGHLISLADAATYNEQFRKWKYDDLPIVPQEWQFIVASGKEQQFSILKDLMHRSDVTEIINACDSGREGELIFRFVYEQANCKKPFSRLWISSMEASAIREGFSNLKDGRGYDNLYQSALCRAKADWLIGINATRLFSILYHKTLNVGRVQTPTLAMLVNRDYAISSFKKEKYHVVRLDVGGVAALSERQDDEAAARQMKAACEKSQAVCTSLKKEKKTAAPPKLFDLTALQREANRLYGFTAKQTLDYAQALYEKRLLTYPRTDSKYITSDMEGSTKELITGLCAALPFMQGVKLQADLARICDNSKVTDHHAILPTAEFVKTGFSSLAESEKKLMTLVCAKLLCAVAAPYEYEAVTAVFTCGGYTFTAKGRTTLCEGWREIERLSRAASGEQDEDAEPEAVLPPLAEGQTFDNPAAEISERYTQPPKAFTEDTLLSAMESAGKEDTPEDAERKGLGTTATRAGIIEKLISAGFAERKGKKLIPTKDGYNLVAILPDSLTSPQLTAEWETRLTGIAKGSDSPADFMRGIEEMTAGLVKTYSAISEDKAKLFTPQREAIGTCPRCGAAVYEGKKNFYCSDRACSFVMWKNDRFFEQRKKAFTKAIAAALLKDGKVKIKGMYSTKTGKTFDGVVLLADTGGKYVNFRVEQNRK
;
A
#
# COMPACT_ATOMS: atom_id res chain seq x y z
N MET A 1 -18.97 28.61 28.51
CA MET A 1 -17.99 28.39 27.41
C MET A 1 -18.45 27.24 26.53
N LYS A 2 -18.02 27.19 25.28
CA LYS A 2 -18.19 26.02 24.40
C LYS A 2 -16.85 25.27 24.28
N LEU A 3 -16.89 23.96 24.41
CA LEU A 3 -15.71 23.12 24.20
C LEU A 3 -15.73 22.51 22.81
N GLU A 4 -14.74 22.85 22.02
CA GLU A 4 -14.52 22.28 20.71
C GLU A 4 -13.48 21.17 20.79
N ILE A 5 -13.71 20.06 20.08
CA ILE A 5 -12.82 18.92 20.01
C ILE A 5 -12.50 18.59 18.56
N ALA A 6 -11.29 18.94 18.14
CA ALA A 6 -10.75 18.62 16.83
C ALA A 6 -10.15 17.21 16.80
N GLU A 7 -9.94 16.66 15.62
CA GLU A 7 -9.28 15.34 15.47
C GLU A 7 -7.78 15.39 15.75
N LYS A 8 -7.14 16.55 15.47
CA LYS A 8 -5.67 16.71 15.48
C LYS A 8 -5.27 18.06 16.09
N PRO A 9 -4.08 18.15 16.71
CA PRO A 9 -3.60 19.42 17.29
C PRO A 9 -3.52 20.57 16.29
N SER A 10 -3.15 20.29 15.03
CA SER A 10 -3.04 21.30 13.96
C SER A 10 -4.39 21.90 13.58
N VAL A 11 -5.43 21.07 13.51
CA VAL A 11 -6.81 21.51 13.24
C VAL A 11 -7.33 22.35 14.41
N GLY A 12 -7.15 21.88 15.65
CA GLY A 12 -7.51 22.64 16.84
C GLY A 12 -6.82 24.00 16.91
N ALA A 13 -5.52 24.07 16.55
CA ALA A 13 -4.80 25.33 16.53
C ALA A 13 -5.32 26.30 15.44
N ALA A 14 -5.70 25.80 14.27
CA ALA A 14 -6.27 26.62 13.19
C ALA A 14 -7.64 27.20 13.61
N ILE A 15 -8.49 26.36 14.19
CA ILE A 15 -9.80 26.79 14.66
C ILE A 15 -9.67 27.78 15.84
N ALA A 16 -8.79 27.50 16.81
CA ALA A 16 -8.52 28.38 17.94
C ALA A 16 -8.12 29.79 17.50
N ALA A 17 -7.24 29.90 16.50
CA ALA A 17 -6.82 31.20 15.95
C ALA A 17 -7.98 31.98 15.31
N VAL A 18 -8.89 31.31 14.60
CA VAL A 18 -10.05 31.93 13.96
C VAL A 18 -11.12 32.35 14.97
N MET A 19 -11.33 31.53 16.03
CA MET A 19 -12.35 31.76 17.05
C MET A 19 -11.86 32.64 18.20
N GLY A 20 -10.60 33.07 18.19
CA GLY A 20 -10.05 33.97 19.21
C GLY A 20 -9.67 33.27 20.52
N ALA A 21 -9.51 31.93 20.52
CA ALA A 21 -8.99 31.17 21.65
C ALA A 21 -7.45 31.21 21.64
N ASN A 22 -6.88 32.35 22.05
CA ASN A 22 -5.45 32.62 21.86
C ASN A 22 -4.56 32.19 23.04
N GLU A 23 -5.15 31.86 24.18
CA GLU A 23 -4.39 31.46 25.38
C GLU A 23 -4.04 29.97 25.32
N LYS A 24 -2.78 29.67 25.08
CA LYS A 24 -2.30 28.29 25.02
C LYS A 24 -2.15 27.68 26.40
N ARG A 25 -2.80 26.56 26.61
CA ARG A 25 -2.73 25.72 27.81
C ARG A 25 -2.14 24.34 27.47
N SER A 26 -1.94 23.50 28.49
CA SER A 26 -1.52 22.11 28.26
C SER A 26 -2.66 21.31 27.64
N GLY A 27 -2.54 20.95 26.35
CA GLY A 27 -3.51 20.13 25.63
C GLY A 27 -4.75 20.88 25.11
N TYR A 28 -4.83 22.20 25.23
CA TYR A 28 -5.93 22.99 24.69
C TYR A 28 -5.59 24.49 24.55
N PHE A 29 -6.45 25.26 23.87
CA PHE A 29 -6.46 26.71 23.83
C PHE A 29 -7.71 27.25 24.51
N GLU A 30 -7.62 28.46 25.10
CA GLU A 30 -8.73 29.14 25.79
C GLU A 30 -8.84 30.59 25.35
N GLY A 31 -10.07 31.10 25.19
CA GLY A 31 -10.34 32.48 24.85
C GLY A 31 -11.57 32.63 23.96
N GLY A 32 -12.05 33.86 23.75
CA GLY A 32 -13.18 34.13 22.85
C GLY A 32 -14.51 33.44 23.25
N GLY A 33 -14.63 32.91 24.47
CA GLY A 33 -15.79 32.10 24.89
C GLY A 33 -15.66 30.62 24.54
N TYR A 34 -14.51 30.19 23.98
CA TYR A 34 -14.22 28.83 23.57
C TYR A 34 -13.08 28.20 24.35
N LEU A 35 -13.17 26.89 24.51
CA LEU A 35 -12.06 25.98 24.80
C LEU A 35 -11.86 25.13 23.56
N VAL A 36 -10.67 25.10 23.00
CA VAL A 36 -10.35 24.32 21.80
C VAL A 36 -9.33 23.28 22.15
N SER A 37 -9.73 22.02 22.14
CA SER A 37 -8.87 20.87 22.39
C SER A 37 -8.91 19.90 21.21
N TRP A 38 -8.21 18.79 21.32
CA TRP A 38 -8.07 17.86 20.19
C TRP A 38 -7.87 16.42 20.64
N CYS A 39 -8.25 15.51 19.77
CA CYS A 39 -7.78 14.12 19.81
C CYS A 39 -6.36 14.00 19.20
N ILE A 40 -5.73 12.86 19.39
CA ILE A 40 -4.49 12.49 18.70
C ILE A 40 -4.83 11.27 17.81
N GLY A 41 -5.73 11.47 16.84
CA GLY A 41 -6.43 10.38 16.18
C GLY A 41 -7.24 9.54 17.18
N HIS A 42 -7.33 8.23 16.99
CA HIS A 42 -8.06 7.37 17.94
C HIS A 42 -7.42 7.38 19.32
N LEU A 43 -8.04 8.10 20.27
CA LEU A 43 -7.69 8.03 21.71
C LEU A 43 -8.27 6.79 22.37
N ILE A 44 -9.44 6.35 21.90
CA ILE A 44 -10.17 5.20 22.40
C ILE A 44 -10.23 4.13 21.31
N SER A 45 -10.11 2.88 21.68
CA SER A 45 -10.22 1.71 20.82
C SER A 45 -11.05 0.62 21.45
N LEU A 46 -11.55 -0.31 20.65
CA LEU A 46 -12.15 -1.56 21.14
C LEU A 46 -11.10 -2.33 21.94
N ALA A 47 -11.52 -2.92 23.05
CA ALA A 47 -10.66 -3.70 23.91
C ALA A 47 -10.17 -4.98 23.24
N ASP A 48 -9.00 -5.45 23.69
CA ASP A 48 -8.44 -6.73 23.27
C ASP A 48 -9.26 -7.90 23.82
N ALA A 49 -9.22 -9.06 23.20
CA ALA A 49 -9.96 -10.24 23.66
C ALA A 49 -9.61 -10.61 25.12
N ALA A 50 -8.36 -10.47 25.54
CA ALA A 50 -7.92 -10.74 26.89
C ALA A 50 -8.56 -9.83 27.97
N THR A 51 -9.07 -8.67 27.57
CA THR A 51 -9.79 -7.76 28.48
C THR A 51 -11.16 -8.31 28.86
N TYR A 52 -11.83 -9.01 27.93
CA TYR A 52 -13.13 -9.64 28.19
C TYR A 52 -13.01 -10.87 29.09
N ASN A 53 -11.97 -11.68 28.89
CA ASN A 53 -11.68 -12.84 29.72
C ASN A 53 -10.19 -13.17 29.63
N GLU A 54 -9.51 -13.30 30.78
CA GLU A 54 -8.08 -13.62 30.87
C GLU A 54 -7.73 -14.95 30.18
N GLN A 55 -8.66 -15.93 30.12
CA GLN A 55 -8.45 -17.18 29.37
C GLN A 55 -8.13 -16.93 27.90
N PHE A 56 -8.66 -15.87 27.28
CA PHE A 56 -8.43 -15.51 25.87
C PHE A 56 -6.99 -15.00 25.60
N ARG A 57 -6.16 -14.84 26.63
CA ARG A 57 -4.73 -14.56 26.45
C ARG A 57 -4.01 -15.71 25.78
N LYS A 58 -4.41 -16.95 26.09
CA LYS A 58 -3.94 -18.15 25.39
C LYS A 58 -4.94 -18.53 24.31
N TRP A 59 -4.45 -18.71 23.09
CA TRP A 59 -5.30 -19.04 21.97
C TRP A 59 -5.65 -20.53 21.99
N LYS A 60 -6.91 -20.86 22.14
CA LYS A 60 -7.46 -22.20 22.12
C LYS A 60 -8.66 -22.26 21.19
N TYR A 61 -8.84 -23.40 20.52
CA TYR A 61 -9.95 -23.61 19.61
C TYR A 61 -11.31 -23.54 20.35
N ASP A 62 -11.38 -24.14 21.53
CA ASP A 62 -12.62 -24.19 22.35
C ASP A 62 -13.11 -22.82 22.82
N ASP A 63 -12.28 -21.80 22.72
CA ASP A 63 -12.65 -20.42 23.06
C ASP A 63 -13.28 -19.68 21.87
N LEU A 64 -13.36 -20.28 20.67
CA LEU A 64 -13.87 -19.67 19.47
C LEU A 64 -15.34 -20.09 19.17
N PRO A 65 -16.17 -19.20 18.63
CA PRO A 65 -15.87 -17.80 18.31
C PRO A 65 -15.92 -16.90 19.55
N ILE A 66 -15.04 -15.91 19.62
CA ILE A 66 -15.07 -14.84 20.63
C ILE A 66 -16.02 -13.76 20.11
N VAL A 67 -17.20 -13.65 20.75
CA VAL A 67 -18.21 -12.64 20.47
C VAL A 67 -18.55 -11.93 21.80
N PRO A 68 -18.11 -10.67 21.97
CA PRO A 68 -18.43 -9.92 23.18
C PRO A 68 -19.92 -9.65 23.31
N GLN A 69 -20.52 -9.98 24.46
CA GLN A 69 -21.90 -9.62 24.77
C GLN A 69 -22.05 -8.12 25.00
N GLU A 70 -21.08 -7.54 25.72
CA GLU A 70 -20.95 -6.10 25.94
C GLU A 70 -19.59 -5.64 25.44
N TRP A 71 -19.59 -4.63 24.56
CA TRP A 71 -18.36 -4.09 23.99
C TRP A 71 -17.65 -3.19 24.99
N GLN A 72 -16.37 -3.45 25.21
CA GLN A 72 -15.52 -2.65 26.07
C GLN A 72 -14.60 -1.76 25.26
N PHE A 73 -14.35 -0.57 25.78
CA PHE A 73 -13.51 0.45 25.16
C PHE A 73 -12.38 0.80 26.10
N ILE A 74 -11.19 0.97 25.55
CA ILE A 74 -9.98 1.27 26.31
C ILE A 74 -9.28 2.51 25.76
N VAL A 75 -8.65 3.28 26.64
CA VAL A 75 -7.75 4.36 26.23
C VAL A 75 -6.50 3.75 25.60
N ALA A 76 -6.14 4.22 24.41
CA ALA A 76 -4.95 3.73 23.69
C ALA A 76 -3.68 4.09 24.48
N SER A 77 -2.75 3.13 24.59
CA SER A 77 -1.50 3.30 25.33
C SER A 77 -0.72 4.53 24.87
N GLY A 78 -0.26 5.34 25.85
CA GLY A 78 0.47 6.58 25.63
C GLY A 78 -0.42 7.79 25.29
N LYS A 79 -1.75 7.64 25.34
CA LYS A 79 -2.71 8.74 25.06
C LYS A 79 -3.54 9.13 26.30
N GLU A 80 -3.24 8.55 27.45
CA GLU A 80 -3.98 8.71 28.70
C GLU A 80 -4.04 10.17 29.15
N GLN A 81 -2.94 10.90 28.98
CA GLN A 81 -2.84 12.31 29.38
C GLN A 81 -3.83 13.17 28.59
N GLN A 82 -3.87 13.04 27.27
CA GLN A 82 -4.77 13.85 26.43
C GLN A 82 -6.23 13.48 26.67
N PHE A 83 -6.52 12.19 26.88
CA PHE A 83 -7.87 11.76 27.24
C PHE A 83 -8.31 12.36 28.60
N SER A 84 -7.43 12.38 29.61
CA SER A 84 -7.73 13.01 30.90
C SER A 84 -8.06 14.50 30.73
N ILE A 85 -7.25 15.23 29.95
CA ILE A 85 -7.51 16.65 29.67
C ILE A 85 -8.90 16.85 29.04
N LEU A 86 -9.23 16.07 28.00
CA LEU A 86 -10.54 16.16 27.35
C LEU A 86 -11.68 15.84 28.32
N LYS A 87 -11.53 14.80 29.13
CA LYS A 87 -12.52 14.44 30.15
C LYS A 87 -12.73 15.56 31.17
N ASP A 88 -11.65 16.15 31.67
CA ASP A 88 -11.72 17.25 32.65
C ASP A 88 -12.40 18.48 32.03
N LEU A 89 -12.04 18.84 30.77
CA LEU A 89 -12.66 19.96 30.06
C LEU A 89 -14.17 19.72 29.81
N MET A 90 -14.56 18.50 29.43
CA MET A 90 -15.97 18.13 29.22
C MET A 90 -16.80 18.29 30.52
N HIS A 91 -16.19 18.10 31.68
CA HIS A 91 -16.87 18.18 32.98
C HIS A 91 -16.76 19.56 33.66
N ARG A 92 -16.05 20.53 33.11
CA ARG A 92 -16.00 21.90 33.65
C ARG A 92 -17.42 22.47 33.78
N SER A 93 -17.71 23.09 34.86
CA SER A 93 -19.05 23.65 35.18
C SER A 93 -19.45 24.81 34.25
N ASP A 94 -18.46 25.55 33.75
CA ASP A 94 -18.65 26.67 32.83
C ASP A 94 -18.79 26.27 31.36
N VAL A 95 -18.55 24.98 31.03
CA VAL A 95 -18.79 24.42 29.69
C VAL A 95 -20.25 24.01 29.57
N THR A 96 -20.96 24.58 28.61
CA THR A 96 -22.40 24.35 28.40
C THR A 96 -22.71 23.48 27.21
N GLU A 97 -21.80 23.41 26.23
CA GLU A 97 -21.97 22.69 24.96
C GLU A 97 -20.63 22.15 24.49
N ILE A 98 -20.65 20.97 23.88
CA ILE A 98 -19.49 20.37 23.20
C ILE A 98 -19.66 20.54 21.67
N ILE A 99 -18.60 20.85 20.96
CA ILE A 99 -18.62 20.92 19.48
C ILE A 99 -17.69 19.83 18.96
N ASN A 100 -18.27 18.88 18.21
CA ASN A 100 -17.50 17.92 17.45
C ASN A 100 -16.94 18.57 16.18
N ALA A 101 -15.64 18.85 16.19
CA ALA A 101 -14.87 19.40 15.06
C ALA A 101 -13.83 18.40 14.53
N CYS A 102 -14.06 17.09 14.72
CA CYS A 102 -13.30 16.06 14.05
C CYS A 102 -13.62 16.03 12.55
N ASP A 103 -12.78 15.36 11.77
CA ASP A 103 -12.89 15.32 10.30
C ASP A 103 -14.32 14.96 9.84
N SER A 104 -14.76 15.50 8.70
CA SER A 104 -16.15 15.46 8.22
C SER A 104 -16.50 14.12 7.56
N GLY A 105 -16.41 13.02 8.32
CA GLY A 105 -16.67 11.66 7.84
C GLY A 105 -16.99 10.67 8.95
N ARG A 106 -17.23 9.41 8.57
CA ARG A 106 -17.51 8.30 9.53
C ARG A 106 -16.44 8.16 10.59
N GLU A 107 -15.16 8.30 10.22
CA GLU A 107 -14.04 8.11 11.13
C GLU A 107 -13.97 9.22 12.17
N GLY A 108 -14.11 10.49 11.76
CA GLY A 108 -14.11 11.62 12.70
C GLY A 108 -15.30 11.57 13.66
N GLU A 109 -16.47 11.11 13.20
CA GLU A 109 -17.62 10.87 14.07
C GLU A 109 -17.32 9.77 15.09
N LEU A 110 -16.70 8.67 14.68
CA LEU A 110 -16.32 7.57 15.57
C LEU A 110 -15.31 8.02 16.64
N ILE A 111 -14.26 8.75 16.23
CA ILE A 111 -13.22 9.27 17.14
C ILE A 111 -13.85 10.13 18.21
N PHE A 112 -14.69 11.09 17.82
CA PHE A 112 -15.35 11.97 18.76
C PHE A 112 -16.28 11.20 19.72
N ARG A 113 -17.18 10.37 19.18
CA ARG A 113 -18.17 9.64 20.00
C ARG A 113 -17.51 8.70 21.00
N PHE A 114 -16.46 8.01 20.62
CA PHE A 114 -15.71 7.16 21.54
C PHE A 114 -15.14 7.96 22.72
N VAL A 115 -14.59 9.14 22.48
CA VAL A 115 -14.08 10.01 23.54
C VAL A 115 -15.21 10.56 24.42
N TYR A 116 -16.30 11.03 23.80
CA TYR A 116 -17.46 11.57 24.47
C TYR A 116 -18.13 10.53 25.40
N GLU A 117 -18.35 9.32 24.89
CA GLU A 117 -18.96 8.21 25.64
C GLU A 117 -18.03 7.70 26.76
N GLN A 118 -16.73 7.51 26.46
CA GLN A 118 -15.75 7.04 27.45
C GLN A 118 -15.50 8.08 28.56
N ALA A 119 -15.63 9.36 28.26
CA ALA A 119 -15.63 10.43 29.26
C ALA A 119 -16.92 10.46 30.11
N ASN A 120 -17.95 9.70 29.71
CA ASN A 120 -19.30 9.76 30.31
C ASN A 120 -19.89 11.18 30.32
N CYS A 121 -19.65 11.95 29.25
CA CYS A 121 -20.19 13.29 29.10
C CYS A 121 -21.68 13.21 28.76
N LYS A 122 -22.49 14.12 29.37
CA LYS A 122 -23.96 14.20 29.13
C LYS A 122 -24.38 15.54 28.60
N LYS A 123 -23.44 16.45 28.34
CA LYS A 123 -23.74 17.79 27.81
C LYS A 123 -24.22 17.69 26.37
N PRO A 124 -25.07 18.61 25.90
CA PRO A 124 -25.45 18.64 24.50
C PRO A 124 -24.22 18.86 23.63
N PHE A 125 -24.26 18.32 22.42
CA PHE A 125 -23.17 18.51 21.46
C PHE A 125 -23.69 18.83 20.06
N SER A 126 -22.94 19.69 19.37
CA SER A 126 -23.17 20.11 18.00
C SER A 126 -22.07 19.57 17.09
N ARG A 127 -22.33 19.55 15.80
CA ARG A 127 -21.38 19.10 14.77
C ARG A 127 -20.95 20.28 13.88
N LEU A 128 -19.64 20.52 13.85
CA LEU A 128 -18.99 21.36 12.86
C LEU A 128 -18.66 20.49 11.64
N TRP A 129 -19.21 20.83 10.47
CA TRP A 129 -18.99 20.08 9.24
C TRP A 129 -18.35 21.00 8.20
N ILE A 130 -17.04 20.90 8.04
CA ILE A 130 -16.24 21.72 7.11
C ILE A 130 -15.23 20.85 6.37
N SER A 131 -14.93 21.18 5.11
CA SER A 131 -13.97 20.47 4.25
C SER A 131 -12.73 21.30 3.95
N SER A 132 -12.65 22.51 4.50
CA SER A 132 -11.53 23.43 4.34
C SER A 132 -11.18 24.08 5.67
N MET A 133 -9.89 24.37 5.88
CA MET A 133 -9.36 25.07 7.06
C MET A 133 -9.14 26.56 6.81
N GLU A 134 -9.66 27.10 5.72
CA GLU A 134 -9.67 28.54 5.48
C GLU A 134 -10.51 29.26 6.55
N ALA A 135 -10.09 30.45 6.93
CA ALA A 135 -10.75 31.19 8.00
C ALA A 135 -12.23 31.52 7.69
N SER A 136 -12.57 31.71 6.42
CA SER A 136 -13.94 31.88 5.95
C SER A 136 -14.80 30.64 6.17
N ALA A 137 -14.30 29.47 5.78
CA ALA A 137 -14.99 28.19 5.93
C ALA A 137 -15.20 27.82 7.41
N ILE A 138 -14.21 28.09 8.26
CA ILE A 138 -14.34 27.90 9.71
C ILE A 138 -15.46 28.78 10.27
N ARG A 139 -15.45 30.10 10.00
CA ARG A 139 -16.50 31.03 10.50
C ARG A 139 -17.88 30.65 10.00
N GLU A 140 -18.01 30.31 8.72
CA GLU A 140 -19.27 29.88 8.14
C GLU A 140 -19.76 28.56 8.80
N GLY A 141 -18.88 27.60 9.00
CA GLY A 141 -19.20 26.34 9.69
C GLY A 141 -19.71 26.56 11.11
N PHE A 142 -19.06 27.46 11.87
CA PHE A 142 -19.52 27.80 13.22
C PHE A 142 -20.88 28.53 13.24
N SER A 143 -21.20 29.28 12.16
CA SER A 143 -22.52 29.91 12.00
C SER A 143 -23.61 28.89 11.61
N ASN A 144 -23.22 27.72 11.11
CA ASN A 144 -24.09 26.65 10.62
C ASN A 144 -23.94 25.33 11.38
N LEU A 145 -23.62 25.40 12.68
CA LEU A 145 -23.53 24.20 13.54
C LEU A 145 -24.84 23.39 13.51
N LYS A 146 -24.72 22.08 13.39
CA LYS A 146 -25.86 21.16 13.35
C LYS A 146 -25.95 20.38 14.65
N ASP A 147 -27.16 19.92 15.00
CA ASP A 147 -27.33 19.01 16.14
C ASP A 147 -26.49 17.74 15.90
N GLY A 148 -25.65 17.38 16.84
CA GLY A 148 -24.79 16.21 16.77
C GLY A 148 -25.54 14.89 16.65
N ARG A 149 -26.78 14.81 17.15
CA ARG A 149 -27.63 13.62 17.04
C ARG A 149 -28.09 13.34 15.59
N GLY A 150 -28.11 14.34 14.72
CA GLY A 150 -28.34 14.16 13.31
C GLY A 150 -27.31 13.24 12.60
N TYR A 151 -26.21 12.93 13.28
CA TYR A 151 -25.13 12.08 12.80
C TYR A 151 -25.08 10.69 13.47
N ASP A 152 -26.14 10.31 14.21
CA ASP A 152 -26.17 9.01 14.93
C ASP A 152 -26.06 7.82 13.95
N ASN A 153 -26.72 7.87 12.81
CA ASN A 153 -26.61 6.82 11.77
C ASN A 153 -25.18 6.71 11.22
N LEU A 154 -24.51 7.84 11.03
CA LEU A 154 -23.11 7.87 10.58
C LEU A 154 -22.19 7.21 11.61
N TYR A 155 -22.38 7.54 12.90
CA TYR A 155 -21.71 6.89 14.01
C TYR A 155 -21.97 5.38 14.05
N GLN A 156 -23.24 4.95 13.93
CA GLN A 156 -23.58 3.52 13.91
C GLN A 156 -22.91 2.78 12.77
N SER A 157 -22.83 3.37 11.58
CA SER A 157 -22.11 2.81 10.45
C SER A 157 -20.63 2.57 10.78
N ALA A 158 -19.96 3.58 11.36
CA ALA A 158 -18.55 3.50 11.75
C ALA A 158 -18.32 2.47 12.87
N LEU A 159 -19.18 2.44 13.86
CA LEU A 159 -19.14 1.49 14.99
C LEU A 159 -19.33 0.04 14.51
N CYS A 160 -20.32 -0.20 13.66
CA CYS A 160 -20.56 -1.53 13.07
C CYS A 160 -19.32 -2.01 12.30
N ARG A 161 -18.70 -1.14 11.51
CA ARG A 161 -17.47 -1.46 10.80
C ARG A 161 -16.33 -1.84 11.75
N ALA A 162 -16.10 -1.04 12.80
CA ALA A 162 -15.05 -1.31 13.78
C ALA A 162 -15.25 -2.65 14.48
N LYS A 163 -16.49 -2.94 14.92
CA LYS A 163 -16.86 -4.22 15.55
C LYS A 163 -16.73 -5.41 14.60
N ALA A 164 -17.16 -5.28 13.36
CA ALA A 164 -17.07 -6.32 12.35
C ALA A 164 -15.61 -6.65 11.98
N ASP A 165 -14.77 -5.62 11.78
CA ASP A 165 -13.33 -5.81 11.52
C ASP A 165 -12.64 -6.47 12.73
N TRP A 166 -13.05 -6.16 13.97
CA TRP A 166 -12.56 -6.81 15.18
C TRP A 166 -12.96 -8.30 15.24
N LEU A 167 -14.26 -8.62 15.01
CA LEU A 167 -14.77 -9.99 15.07
C LEU A 167 -14.06 -10.90 14.07
N ILE A 168 -14.01 -10.49 12.80
CA ILE A 168 -13.36 -11.29 11.76
C ILE A 168 -11.84 -11.35 12.00
N GLY A 169 -11.21 -10.22 12.33
CA GLY A 169 -9.77 -10.15 12.56
C GLY A 169 -9.29 -11.07 13.67
N ILE A 170 -9.94 -11.04 14.83
CA ILE A 170 -9.56 -11.86 15.98
C ILE A 170 -9.89 -13.33 15.76
N ASN A 171 -11.12 -13.66 15.35
CA ASN A 171 -11.55 -15.04 15.24
C ASN A 171 -10.85 -15.77 14.11
N ALA A 172 -10.78 -15.20 12.91
CA ALA A 172 -10.11 -15.84 11.78
C ALA A 172 -8.59 -15.97 12.03
N THR A 173 -7.94 -14.93 12.56
CA THR A 173 -6.51 -14.99 12.91
C THR A 173 -6.23 -16.11 13.91
N ARG A 174 -7.00 -16.21 14.98
CA ARG A 174 -6.80 -17.25 16.01
C ARG A 174 -7.11 -18.63 15.46
N LEU A 175 -8.23 -18.79 14.76
CA LEU A 175 -8.65 -20.06 14.17
C LEU A 175 -7.55 -20.67 13.31
N PHE A 176 -7.12 -19.96 12.27
CA PHE A 176 -6.10 -20.48 11.37
C PHE A 176 -4.73 -20.58 12.03
N SER A 177 -4.39 -19.69 12.95
CA SER A 177 -3.13 -19.79 13.70
C SER A 177 -3.07 -21.02 14.61
N ILE A 178 -4.15 -21.38 15.26
CA ILE A 178 -4.26 -22.58 16.11
C ILE A 178 -4.15 -23.83 15.24
N LEU A 179 -4.93 -23.89 14.17
CA LEU A 179 -4.98 -25.07 13.28
C LEU A 179 -3.62 -25.36 12.64
N TYR A 180 -2.89 -24.33 12.25
CA TYR A 180 -1.61 -24.50 11.55
C TYR A 180 -0.36 -24.29 12.43
N HIS A 181 -0.54 -24.09 13.74
CA HIS A 181 0.54 -23.88 14.72
C HIS A 181 1.53 -22.79 14.32
N LYS A 182 1.05 -21.75 13.67
CA LYS A 182 1.81 -20.60 13.18
C LYS A 182 0.95 -19.35 13.24
N THR A 183 1.51 -18.20 13.62
CA THR A 183 0.78 -16.93 13.59
C THR A 183 0.42 -16.58 12.14
N LEU A 184 -0.87 -16.57 11.84
CA LEU A 184 -1.45 -16.31 10.53
C LEU A 184 -2.43 -15.14 10.66
N ASN A 185 -1.97 -13.93 10.33
CA ASN A 185 -2.81 -12.74 10.41
C ASN A 185 -3.82 -12.72 9.26
N VAL A 186 -5.09 -12.74 9.59
CA VAL A 186 -6.21 -12.69 8.66
C VAL A 186 -6.99 -11.41 8.87
N GLY A 187 -7.45 -10.78 7.79
CA GLY A 187 -8.25 -9.56 7.87
C GLY A 187 -8.88 -9.20 6.53
N ARG A 188 -10.05 -8.58 6.59
CA ARG A 188 -10.92 -8.26 5.46
C ARG A 188 -10.23 -7.50 4.30
N VAL A 189 -9.24 -6.69 4.59
CA VAL A 189 -8.49 -5.92 3.56
C VAL A 189 -7.13 -6.54 3.28
N GLN A 190 -6.43 -6.97 4.33
CA GLN A 190 -5.09 -7.53 4.23
C GLN A 190 -5.06 -8.82 3.40
N THR A 191 -6.02 -9.71 3.63
CA THR A 191 -6.06 -11.02 2.98
C THR A 191 -6.36 -10.95 1.48
N PRO A 192 -7.39 -10.18 1.01
CA PRO A 192 -7.60 -9.99 -0.42
C PRO A 192 -6.42 -9.28 -1.11
N THR A 193 -5.75 -8.36 -0.43
CA THR A 193 -4.53 -7.73 -0.98
C THR A 193 -3.42 -8.76 -1.20
N LEU A 194 -3.22 -9.69 -0.25
CA LEU A 194 -2.28 -10.80 -0.42
C LEU A 194 -2.70 -11.72 -1.57
N ALA A 195 -4.00 -12.02 -1.69
CA ALA A 195 -4.53 -12.85 -2.77
C ALA A 195 -4.26 -12.24 -4.15
N MET A 196 -4.35 -10.91 -4.29
CA MET A 196 -3.95 -10.22 -5.53
C MET A 196 -2.49 -10.49 -5.89
N LEU A 197 -1.57 -10.42 -4.93
CA LEU A 197 -0.16 -10.71 -5.14
C LEU A 197 0.04 -12.16 -5.59
N VAL A 198 -0.59 -13.12 -4.88
CA VAL A 198 -0.50 -14.55 -5.17
C VAL A 198 -1.05 -14.86 -6.57
N ASN A 199 -2.23 -14.36 -6.90
CA ASN A 199 -2.86 -14.58 -8.20
C ASN A 199 -2.01 -14.00 -9.36
N ARG A 200 -1.41 -12.81 -9.15
CA ARG A 200 -0.53 -12.20 -10.13
C ARG A 200 0.74 -13.03 -10.34
N ASP A 201 1.37 -13.48 -9.28
CA ASP A 201 2.59 -14.29 -9.36
C ASP A 201 2.31 -15.67 -9.96
N TYR A 202 1.16 -16.26 -9.63
CA TYR A 202 0.68 -17.49 -10.28
C TYR A 202 0.47 -17.29 -11.79
N ALA A 203 -0.18 -16.20 -12.20
CA ALA A 203 -0.38 -15.87 -13.60
C ALA A 203 0.94 -15.69 -14.36
N ILE A 204 1.97 -15.15 -13.68
CA ILE A 204 3.32 -15.03 -14.26
C ILE A 204 3.99 -16.39 -14.39
N SER A 205 3.97 -17.20 -13.32
CA SER A 205 4.66 -18.50 -13.28
C SER A 205 4.00 -19.56 -14.16
N SER A 206 2.68 -19.51 -14.34
CA SER A 206 1.91 -20.42 -15.21
C SER A 206 1.84 -19.95 -16.66
N PHE A 207 2.36 -18.75 -16.98
CA PHE A 207 2.26 -18.16 -18.30
C PHE A 207 3.02 -19.00 -19.35
N LYS A 208 2.31 -19.36 -20.40
CA LYS A 208 2.90 -20.04 -21.56
C LYS A 208 3.24 -19.00 -22.62
N LYS A 209 4.53 -18.88 -22.89
CA LYS A 209 5.05 -17.96 -23.89
C LYS A 209 4.74 -18.49 -25.28
N GLU A 210 3.98 -17.74 -26.05
CA GLU A 210 3.64 -18.06 -27.43
C GLU A 210 4.49 -17.23 -28.39
N LYS A 211 5.01 -17.88 -29.40
CA LYS A 211 5.76 -17.26 -30.49
C LYS A 211 4.78 -16.75 -31.55
N TYR A 212 5.05 -15.57 -32.08
CA TYR A 212 4.34 -15.02 -33.22
C TYR A 212 5.27 -14.16 -34.07
N HIS A 213 4.84 -13.83 -35.28
CA HIS A 213 5.59 -13.06 -36.24
C HIS A 213 4.84 -11.79 -36.62
N VAL A 214 5.59 -10.73 -36.92
CA VAL A 214 5.08 -9.47 -37.48
C VAL A 214 5.98 -9.12 -38.66
N VAL A 215 5.38 -8.85 -39.80
CA VAL A 215 6.12 -8.35 -40.94
C VAL A 215 6.18 -6.83 -40.84
N ARG A 216 7.40 -6.30 -40.87
CA ARG A 216 7.68 -4.88 -40.97
C ARG A 216 7.93 -4.53 -42.44
N LEU A 217 7.18 -3.57 -42.93
CA LEU A 217 7.35 -3.05 -44.28
C LEU A 217 7.96 -1.64 -44.16
N ASP A 218 9.08 -1.40 -44.82
CA ASP A 218 9.66 -0.07 -44.95
C ASP A 218 9.13 0.59 -46.24
N VAL A 219 8.42 1.69 -46.06
CA VAL A 219 7.81 2.45 -47.16
C VAL A 219 8.31 3.90 -47.10
N GLY A 220 9.46 4.13 -47.79
CA GLY A 220 10.07 5.46 -47.80
C GLY A 220 10.56 5.97 -46.44
N GLY A 221 11.12 5.08 -45.62
CA GLY A 221 11.59 5.38 -44.29
C GLY A 221 10.49 5.30 -43.20
N VAL A 222 9.26 4.93 -43.60
CA VAL A 222 8.16 4.69 -42.68
C VAL A 222 8.06 3.19 -42.37
N ALA A 223 8.18 2.81 -41.10
CA ALA A 223 7.99 1.44 -40.69
C ALA A 223 6.49 1.14 -40.48
N ALA A 224 5.89 0.41 -41.41
CA ALA A 224 4.53 -0.10 -41.30
C ALA A 224 4.53 -1.57 -40.83
N LEU A 225 3.65 -1.95 -39.93
CA LEU A 225 3.59 -3.29 -39.35
C LEU A 225 2.33 -4.02 -39.82
N SER A 226 2.49 -5.31 -40.10
CA SER A 226 1.34 -6.21 -40.30
C SER A 226 0.64 -6.52 -39.00
N GLU A 227 -0.54 -7.11 -39.05
CA GLU A 227 -1.14 -7.81 -37.91
C GLU A 227 -0.27 -9.02 -37.52
N ARG A 228 -0.52 -9.52 -36.31
CA ARG A 228 0.13 -10.72 -35.74
C ARG A 228 -0.12 -11.94 -36.67
N GLN A 229 0.94 -12.68 -36.94
CA GLN A 229 0.91 -13.96 -37.65
C GLN A 229 1.41 -15.05 -36.67
N ASP A 230 0.56 -16.04 -36.40
CA ASP A 230 0.94 -17.14 -35.52
C ASP A 230 1.78 -18.21 -36.25
N ASP A 231 1.69 -18.25 -37.59
CA ASP A 231 2.47 -19.15 -38.44
C ASP A 231 3.59 -18.39 -39.16
N GLU A 232 4.81 -18.92 -39.06
CA GLU A 232 5.99 -18.39 -39.76
C GLU A 232 5.90 -18.51 -41.28
N ALA A 233 5.25 -19.58 -41.79
CA ALA A 233 5.07 -19.77 -43.22
C ALA A 233 4.19 -18.67 -43.82
N ALA A 234 3.12 -18.26 -43.10
CA ALA A 234 2.27 -17.15 -43.50
C ALA A 234 3.05 -15.82 -43.53
N ALA A 235 3.92 -15.56 -42.52
CA ALA A 235 4.77 -14.39 -42.51
C ALA A 235 5.79 -14.37 -43.66
N ARG A 236 6.38 -15.51 -44.02
CA ARG A 236 7.29 -15.66 -45.17
C ARG A 236 6.57 -15.45 -46.48
N GLN A 237 5.36 -15.98 -46.62
CA GLN A 237 4.53 -15.77 -47.83
C GLN A 237 4.18 -14.28 -48.01
N MET A 238 3.77 -13.61 -46.93
CA MET A 238 3.49 -12.18 -46.91
C MET A 238 4.72 -11.36 -47.33
N LYS A 239 5.89 -11.65 -46.76
CA LYS A 239 7.16 -11.01 -47.11
C LYS A 239 7.45 -11.18 -48.60
N ALA A 240 7.42 -12.41 -49.13
CA ALA A 240 7.72 -12.72 -50.51
C ALA A 240 6.74 -12.06 -51.50
N ALA A 241 5.47 -11.89 -51.11
CA ALA A 241 4.49 -11.16 -51.92
C ALA A 241 4.78 -9.65 -51.94
N CYS A 242 5.19 -9.07 -50.79
CA CYS A 242 5.51 -7.65 -50.70
C CYS A 242 6.77 -7.27 -51.49
N GLU A 243 7.81 -8.10 -51.45
CA GLU A 243 9.06 -7.87 -52.22
C GLU A 243 8.88 -7.84 -53.75
N LYS A 244 7.75 -8.34 -54.24
CA LYS A 244 7.40 -8.38 -55.66
C LYS A 244 6.32 -7.38 -56.09
N SER A 245 5.88 -6.55 -55.13
CA SER A 245 4.73 -5.66 -55.32
C SER A 245 5.06 -4.24 -54.87
N GLN A 246 4.39 -3.26 -55.47
CA GLN A 246 4.39 -1.91 -54.94
C GLN A 246 3.55 -1.84 -53.66
N ALA A 247 3.97 -1.02 -52.72
CA ALA A 247 3.13 -0.62 -51.61
C ALA A 247 2.35 0.63 -51.96
N VAL A 248 1.07 0.65 -51.63
CA VAL A 248 0.18 1.79 -51.88
C VAL A 248 -0.39 2.28 -50.53
N CYS A 249 -0.31 3.56 -50.26
CA CYS A 249 -0.99 4.17 -49.15
C CYS A 249 -2.50 4.23 -49.43
N THR A 250 -3.26 3.28 -48.92
CA THR A 250 -4.70 3.15 -49.21
C THR A 250 -5.59 3.98 -48.28
N SER A 251 -5.07 4.39 -47.12
CA SER A 251 -5.78 5.28 -46.22
C SER A 251 -4.82 6.12 -45.37
N LEU A 252 -5.13 7.38 -45.22
CA LEU A 252 -4.37 8.32 -44.36
C LEU A 252 -5.32 9.08 -43.42
N LYS A 253 -5.49 8.60 -42.21
CA LYS A 253 -6.36 9.22 -41.23
C LYS A 253 -5.55 10.15 -40.33
N LYS A 254 -5.93 11.43 -40.28
CA LYS A 254 -5.39 12.44 -39.39
C LYS A 254 -6.45 12.86 -38.41
N GLU A 255 -6.15 12.78 -37.12
CA GLU A 255 -7.07 13.12 -36.06
C GLU A 255 -6.41 14.04 -35.04
N LYS A 256 -6.99 15.23 -34.84
CA LYS A 256 -6.59 16.07 -33.72
C LYS A 256 -7.09 15.45 -32.41
N LYS A 257 -6.18 15.15 -31.49
CA LYS A 257 -6.46 14.58 -30.18
C LYS A 257 -5.99 15.51 -29.08
N THR A 258 -6.76 15.52 -28.01
CA THR A 258 -6.48 16.34 -26.84
C THR A 258 -6.36 15.45 -25.60
N ALA A 259 -5.25 15.57 -24.88
CA ALA A 259 -5.09 14.95 -23.58
C ALA A 259 -5.29 16.01 -22.49
N ALA A 260 -6.31 15.81 -21.68
CA ALA A 260 -6.62 16.71 -20.58
C ALA A 260 -5.48 16.79 -19.55
N PRO A 261 -5.30 17.93 -18.86
CA PRO A 261 -4.40 18.04 -17.73
C PRO A 261 -4.70 17.01 -16.64
N PRO A 262 -3.67 16.54 -15.90
CA PRO A 262 -3.86 15.61 -14.80
C PRO A 262 -4.66 16.27 -13.68
N LYS A 263 -5.34 15.47 -12.86
CA LYS A 263 -5.96 15.93 -11.62
C LYS A 263 -4.89 16.19 -10.56
N LEU A 264 -5.26 16.91 -9.51
CA LEU A 264 -4.43 17.07 -8.31
C LEU A 264 -4.18 15.72 -7.62
N PHE A 265 -3.25 15.69 -6.68
CA PHE A 265 -2.97 14.50 -5.90
C PHE A 265 -3.94 14.30 -4.75
N ASP A 266 -4.52 13.11 -4.67
CA ASP A 266 -4.83 12.44 -3.41
C ASP A 266 -3.59 11.67 -2.92
N LEU A 267 -3.64 11.09 -1.72
CA LEU A 267 -2.51 10.34 -1.18
C LEU A 267 -2.13 9.13 -2.05
N THR A 268 -3.12 8.37 -2.54
CA THR A 268 -2.85 7.18 -3.36
C THR A 268 -2.15 7.55 -4.66
N ALA A 269 -2.62 8.57 -5.35
CA ALA A 269 -1.99 9.04 -6.60
C ALA A 269 -0.56 9.57 -6.35
N LEU A 270 -0.34 10.28 -5.24
CA LEU A 270 1.00 10.75 -4.85
C LEU A 270 1.94 9.57 -4.57
N GLN A 271 1.48 8.57 -3.81
CA GLN A 271 2.25 7.37 -3.51
C GLN A 271 2.61 6.58 -4.77
N ARG A 272 1.65 6.44 -5.68
CA ARG A 272 1.84 5.75 -6.97
C ARG A 272 2.89 6.46 -7.82
N GLU A 273 2.77 7.75 -7.99
CA GLU A 273 3.68 8.52 -8.84
C GLU A 273 5.09 8.61 -8.21
N ALA A 274 5.20 8.79 -6.90
CA ALA A 274 6.48 8.77 -6.19
C ALA A 274 7.16 7.39 -6.25
N ASN A 275 6.40 6.28 -6.21
CA ASN A 275 6.95 4.94 -6.41
C ASN A 275 7.45 4.74 -7.85
N ARG A 276 6.67 5.19 -8.84
CA ARG A 276 7.02 5.07 -10.26
C ARG A 276 8.31 5.84 -10.57
N LEU A 277 8.38 7.11 -10.17
CA LEU A 277 9.52 7.99 -10.48
C LEU A 277 10.73 7.69 -9.58
N TYR A 278 10.56 7.72 -8.27
CA TYR A 278 11.66 7.72 -7.32
C TYR A 278 11.90 6.38 -6.64
N GLY A 279 11.03 5.38 -6.86
CA GLY A 279 11.08 4.10 -6.16
C GLY A 279 10.73 4.20 -4.66
N PHE A 280 10.14 5.30 -4.20
CA PHE A 280 9.70 5.41 -2.82
C PHE A 280 8.59 4.41 -2.52
N THR A 281 8.64 3.79 -1.35
CA THR A 281 7.52 2.98 -0.89
C THR A 281 6.32 3.88 -0.55
N ALA A 282 5.12 3.32 -0.56
CA ALA A 282 3.92 4.04 -0.14
C ALA A 282 4.05 4.60 1.29
N LYS A 283 4.70 3.83 2.19
CA LYS A 283 4.98 4.26 3.55
C LYS A 283 5.98 5.42 3.59
N GLN A 284 7.10 5.35 2.86
CA GLN A 284 8.06 6.44 2.77
C GLN A 284 7.43 7.72 2.23
N THR A 285 6.63 7.61 1.17
CA THR A 285 5.91 8.76 0.60
C THR A 285 4.99 9.40 1.62
N LEU A 286 4.23 8.59 2.38
CA LEU A 286 3.38 9.10 3.45
C LEU A 286 4.20 9.78 4.56
N ASP A 287 5.32 9.19 4.97
CA ASP A 287 6.16 9.74 6.03
C ASP A 287 6.78 11.09 5.62
N TYR A 288 7.26 11.21 4.38
CA TYR A 288 7.78 12.48 3.86
C TYR A 288 6.68 13.53 3.72
N ALA A 289 5.50 13.15 3.20
CA ALA A 289 4.36 14.06 3.11
C ALA A 289 3.89 14.51 4.50
N GLN A 290 3.88 13.63 5.48
CA GLN A 290 3.54 13.96 6.87
C GLN A 290 4.57 14.94 7.47
N ALA A 291 5.87 14.71 7.27
CA ALA A 291 6.92 15.61 7.72
C ALA A 291 6.81 17.01 7.10
N LEU A 292 6.49 17.09 5.81
CA LEU A 292 6.25 18.36 5.10
C LEU A 292 5.00 19.08 5.64
N TYR A 293 3.93 18.34 5.94
CA TYR A 293 2.73 18.88 6.58
C TYR A 293 3.03 19.45 7.98
N GLU A 294 3.79 18.74 8.80
CA GLU A 294 4.18 19.20 10.14
C GLU A 294 5.07 20.46 10.09
N LYS A 295 5.87 20.61 9.03
CA LYS A 295 6.61 21.83 8.72
C LYS A 295 5.72 22.94 8.13
N ARG A 296 4.43 22.71 7.92
CA ARG A 296 3.47 23.62 7.29
C ARG A 296 3.78 23.95 5.83
N LEU A 297 4.52 23.10 5.13
CA LEU A 297 4.90 23.30 3.73
C LEU A 297 3.94 22.59 2.76
N LEU A 298 3.20 21.61 3.25
CA LEU A 298 2.21 20.82 2.50
C LEU A 298 0.88 20.83 3.25
N THR A 299 -0.23 20.72 2.51
CA THR A 299 -1.55 20.51 3.11
C THR A 299 -1.67 19.08 3.64
N TYR A 300 -2.75 18.77 4.36
CA TYR A 300 -2.92 17.46 4.99
C TYR A 300 -2.85 16.32 3.97
N PRO A 301 -1.91 15.36 4.14
CA PRO A 301 -1.63 14.41 3.07
C PRO A 301 -2.59 13.22 3.00
N ARG A 302 -3.37 12.93 4.05
CA ARG A 302 -4.27 11.76 4.07
C ARG A 302 -5.64 12.10 3.52
N THR A 303 -5.70 12.53 2.30
CA THR A 303 -6.93 12.88 1.56
C THR A 303 -7.17 11.90 0.42
N ASP A 304 -8.42 11.69 0.08
CA ASP A 304 -8.89 10.96 -1.11
C ASP A 304 -9.41 11.89 -2.21
N SER A 305 -9.48 13.20 -1.94
CA SER A 305 -9.90 14.18 -2.93
C SER A 305 -8.76 14.59 -3.87
N LYS A 306 -9.11 14.78 -5.13
CA LYS A 306 -8.28 15.35 -6.21
C LYS A 306 -8.71 16.75 -6.62
N TYR A 307 -9.48 17.43 -5.75
CA TYR A 307 -10.09 18.73 -6.01
C TYR A 307 -9.91 19.65 -4.81
N ILE A 308 -10.11 20.95 -5.07
CA ILE A 308 -10.22 21.99 -4.03
C ILE A 308 -11.65 22.51 -3.97
N THR A 309 -11.98 23.21 -2.89
CA THR A 309 -13.26 23.90 -2.73
C THR A 309 -13.21 25.31 -3.33
N SER A 310 -14.36 25.87 -3.67
CA SER A 310 -14.47 27.19 -4.33
C SER A 310 -13.95 28.34 -3.47
N ASP A 311 -14.03 28.24 -2.14
CA ASP A 311 -13.46 29.22 -1.21
C ASP A 311 -11.94 29.31 -1.26
N MET A 312 -11.27 28.24 -1.75
CA MET A 312 -9.81 28.18 -1.92
C MET A 312 -9.32 28.76 -3.25
N GLU A 313 -10.20 29.16 -4.16
CA GLU A 313 -9.81 29.62 -5.52
C GLU A 313 -8.85 30.83 -5.46
N GLY A 314 -9.15 31.81 -4.61
CA GLY A 314 -8.34 33.02 -4.44
C GLY A 314 -6.94 32.72 -3.93
N SER A 315 -6.83 31.99 -2.82
CA SER A 315 -5.56 31.61 -2.21
C SER A 315 -4.73 30.68 -3.12
N THR A 316 -5.39 29.77 -3.86
CA THR A 316 -4.71 28.90 -4.83
C THR A 316 -4.16 29.68 -6.02
N LYS A 317 -4.85 30.72 -6.50
CA LYS A 317 -4.35 31.59 -7.58
C LYS A 317 -3.07 32.34 -7.16
N GLU A 318 -3.06 32.88 -5.94
CA GLU A 318 -1.87 33.52 -5.38
C GLU A 318 -0.72 32.52 -5.22
N LEU A 319 -1.01 31.30 -4.73
CA LEU A 319 -0.05 30.21 -4.60
C LEU A 319 0.59 29.87 -5.96
N ILE A 320 -0.20 29.67 -7.00
CA ILE A 320 0.28 29.38 -8.36
C ILE A 320 1.21 30.50 -8.86
N THR A 321 0.83 31.75 -8.66
CA THR A 321 1.65 32.91 -9.04
C THR A 321 2.99 32.88 -8.32
N GLY A 322 2.99 32.63 -7.02
CA GLY A 322 4.21 32.50 -6.21
C GLY A 322 5.09 31.32 -6.64
N LEU A 323 4.51 30.16 -6.95
CA LEU A 323 5.24 28.99 -7.42
C LEU A 323 5.89 29.24 -8.80
N CYS A 324 5.18 29.87 -9.74
CA CYS A 324 5.76 30.23 -11.03
C CYS A 324 6.97 31.14 -10.91
N ALA A 325 7.00 32.03 -9.92
CA ALA A 325 8.14 32.89 -9.66
C ALA A 325 9.29 32.19 -8.92
N ALA A 326 8.97 31.27 -8.01
CA ALA A 326 9.94 30.63 -7.11
C ALA A 326 10.62 29.40 -7.70
N LEU A 327 9.97 28.66 -8.62
CA LEU A 327 10.45 27.38 -9.12
C LEU A 327 11.37 27.55 -10.33
N PRO A 328 12.65 27.09 -10.29
CA PRO A 328 13.59 27.28 -11.39
C PRO A 328 13.10 26.68 -12.73
N PHE A 329 12.40 25.55 -12.69
CA PHE A 329 11.89 24.89 -13.90
C PHE A 329 10.71 25.63 -14.56
N MET A 330 10.13 26.65 -13.90
CA MET A 330 9.11 27.50 -14.46
C MET A 330 9.65 28.77 -15.13
N GLN A 331 10.97 29.02 -15.07
CA GLN A 331 11.57 30.17 -15.71
C GLN A 331 11.36 30.14 -17.23
N GLY A 332 10.72 31.18 -17.75
CA GLY A 332 10.37 31.30 -19.17
C GLY A 332 9.06 30.63 -19.58
N VAL A 333 8.43 29.85 -18.70
CA VAL A 333 7.14 29.20 -18.97
C VAL A 333 6.00 30.21 -18.72
N LYS A 334 5.14 30.40 -19.70
CA LYS A 334 3.94 31.23 -19.57
C LYS A 334 2.76 30.32 -19.22
N LEU A 335 2.32 30.36 -17.96
CA LEU A 335 1.17 29.59 -17.50
C LEU A 335 -0.09 30.45 -17.46
N GLN A 336 -1.08 30.05 -18.23
CA GLN A 336 -2.44 30.57 -18.16
C GLN A 336 -3.28 29.58 -17.33
N ALA A 337 -3.42 29.84 -16.04
CA ALA A 337 -4.04 28.90 -15.10
C ALA A 337 -5.57 28.89 -15.23
N ASP A 338 -6.14 27.71 -15.42
CA ASP A 338 -7.58 27.43 -15.39
C ASP A 338 -7.95 26.68 -14.11
N LEU A 339 -8.38 27.41 -13.06
CA LEU A 339 -8.72 26.84 -11.76
C LEU A 339 -10.08 26.11 -11.78
N ALA A 340 -10.98 26.41 -12.70
CA ALA A 340 -12.28 25.75 -12.77
C ALA A 340 -12.16 24.21 -12.91
N ARG A 341 -11.05 23.73 -13.46
CA ARG A 341 -10.79 22.29 -13.62
C ARG A 341 -10.52 21.54 -12.32
N ILE A 342 -10.02 22.24 -11.33
CA ILE A 342 -9.61 21.67 -10.04
C ILE A 342 -10.59 22.02 -8.91
N CYS A 343 -11.55 22.93 -9.14
CA CYS A 343 -12.57 23.32 -8.16
C CYS A 343 -13.84 22.47 -8.33
N ASP A 344 -14.19 21.69 -7.30
CA ASP A 344 -15.45 20.93 -7.27
C ASP A 344 -15.81 20.58 -5.82
N ASN A 345 -16.69 21.37 -5.21
CA ASN A 345 -17.13 21.19 -3.83
C ASN A 345 -17.77 19.82 -3.58
N SER A 346 -18.43 19.24 -4.58
CA SER A 346 -19.10 17.92 -4.44
C SER A 346 -18.14 16.76 -4.34
N LYS A 347 -16.87 16.96 -4.71
CA LYS A 347 -15.80 15.96 -4.71
C LYS A 347 -14.76 16.18 -3.61
N VAL A 348 -15.02 17.10 -2.70
CA VAL A 348 -14.23 17.29 -1.48
C VAL A 348 -15.10 16.89 -0.31
N THR A 349 -14.74 15.79 0.35
CA THR A 349 -15.44 15.25 1.53
C THR A 349 -14.84 15.82 2.81
N ASP A 350 -13.79 15.18 3.30
CA ASP A 350 -13.14 15.51 4.57
C ASP A 350 -12.01 16.53 4.38
N HIS A 351 -11.22 16.36 3.31
CA HIS A 351 -10.06 17.19 2.99
C HIS A 351 -9.95 17.40 1.48
N HIS A 352 -9.49 18.59 1.09
CA HIS A 352 -9.15 18.88 -0.30
C HIS A 352 -7.86 18.16 -0.74
N ALA A 353 -7.52 18.24 -2.02
CA ALA A 353 -6.31 17.65 -2.60
C ALA A 353 -5.03 18.15 -1.92
N ILE A 354 -3.95 17.36 -2.08
CA ILE A 354 -2.63 17.70 -1.56
C ILE A 354 -2.03 18.86 -2.36
N LEU A 355 -1.72 19.94 -1.68
CA LEU A 355 -1.16 21.17 -2.26
C LEU A 355 0.07 21.62 -1.47
N PRO A 356 1.04 22.32 -2.11
CA PRO A 356 2.00 23.12 -1.39
C PRO A 356 1.29 24.30 -0.69
N THR A 357 1.93 24.92 0.28
CA THR A 357 1.38 26.06 1.03
C THR A 357 2.07 27.36 0.65
N ALA A 358 1.49 28.49 1.03
CA ALA A 358 2.14 29.80 0.90
C ALA A 358 3.46 29.89 1.70
N GLU A 359 3.58 29.10 2.78
CA GLU A 359 4.84 29.05 3.57
C GLU A 359 5.96 28.41 2.77
N PHE A 360 5.69 27.38 1.96
CA PHE A 360 6.67 26.82 1.04
C PHE A 360 7.17 27.85 0.02
N VAL A 361 6.28 28.69 -0.53
CA VAL A 361 6.68 29.75 -1.48
C VAL A 361 7.69 30.72 -0.84
N LYS A 362 7.53 31.02 0.46
CA LYS A 362 8.45 31.90 1.20
C LYS A 362 9.78 31.24 1.54
N THR A 363 9.77 29.98 1.96
CA THR A 363 10.93 29.29 2.50
C THR A 363 11.72 28.49 1.46
N GLY A 364 11.07 28.06 0.38
CA GLY A 364 11.67 27.27 -0.68
C GLY A 364 12.19 25.90 -0.20
N PHE A 365 13.20 25.38 -0.89
CA PHE A 365 13.76 24.05 -0.68
C PHE A 365 14.90 23.99 0.35
N SER A 366 15.36 25.12 0.90
CA SER A 366 16.64 25.23 1.63
C SER A 366 16.74 24.33 2.87
N SER A 367 15.62 24.08 3.55
CA SER A 367 15.56 23.28 4.78
C SER A 367 15.12 21.83 4.57
N LEU A 368 14.96 21.39 3.33
CA LEU A 368 14.40 20.08 3.00
C LEU A 368 15.49 19.04 2.71
N ALA A 369 15.27 17.83 3.19
CA ALA A 369 16.05 16.67 2.77
C ALA A 369 15.78 16.33 1.29
N GLU A 370 16.68 15.63 0.61
CA GLU A 370 16.57 15.33 -0.82
C GLU A 370 15.27 14.57 -1.17
N SER A 371 14.82 13.62 -0.33
CA SER A 371 13.56 12.93 -0.53
C SER A 371 12.34 13.86 -0.40
N GLU A 372 12.41 14.80 0.55
CA GLU A 372 11.36 15.81 0.73
C GLU A 372 11.35 16.81 -0.44
N LYS A 373 12.53 17.20 -0.96
CA LYS A 373 12.64 18.07 -2.15
C LYS A 373 12.00 17.41 -3.37
N LYS A 374 12.32 16.13 -3.63
CA LYS A 374 11.72 15.37 -4.73
C LYS A 374 10.20 15.32 -4.61
N LEU A 375 9.69 15.01 -3.42
CA LEU A 375 8.25 14.94 -3.20
C LEU A 375 7.56 16.31 -3.34
N MET A 376 8.16 17.37 -2.82
CA MET A 376 7.64 18.74 -2.94
C MET A 376 7.64 19.20 -4.39
N THR A 377 8.72 18.96 -5.15
CA THR A 377 8.78 19.26 -6.58
C THR A 377 7.65 18.57 -7.34
N LEU A 378 7.41 17.29 -7.02
CA LEU A 378 6.33 16.51 -7.64
C LEU A 378 4.95 17.11 -7.36
N VAL A 379 4.68 17.53 -6.11
CA VAL A 379 3.39 18.16 -5.75
C VAL A 379 3.22 19.53 -6.40
N CYS A 380 4.28 20.36 -6.42
CA CYS A 380 4.25 21.66 -7.10
C CYS A 380 4.00 21.49 -8.60
N ALA A 381 4.73 20.60 -9.26
CA ALA A 381 4.56 20.30 -10.68
C ALA A 381 3.14 19.82 -11.00
N LYS A 382 2.58 18.94 -10.13
CA LYS A 382 1.21 18.44 -10.31
C LYS A 382 0.17 19.57 -10.27
N LEU A 383 0.28 20.49 -9.31
CA LEU A 383 -0.64 21.65 -9.24
C LEU A 383 -0.54 22.50 -10.51
N LEU A 384 0.68 22.82 -10.96
CA LEU A 384 0.89 23.64 -12.15
C LEU A 384 0.41 22.95 -13.43
N CYS A 385 0.65 21.64 -13.56
CA CYS A 385 0.13 20.82 -14.66
C CYS A 385 -1.41 20.79 -14.66
N ALA A 386 -2.04 20.62 -13.49
CA ALA A 386 -3.49 20.47 -13.37
C ALA A 386 -4.28 21.69 -13.84
N VAL A 387 -3.69 22.88 -13.76
CA VAL A 387 -4.30 24.15 -14.20
C VAL A 387 -3.81 24.62 -15.58
N ALA A 388 -2.87 23.91 -16.20
CA ALA A 388 -2.32 24.29 -17.50
C ALA A 388 -3.24 23.92 -18.67
N ALA A 389 -2.91 24.40 -19.87
CA ALA A 389 -3.61 24.04 -21.08
C ALA A 389 -3.50 22.54 -21.39
N PRO A 390 -4.47 21.93 -22.06
CA PRO A 390 -4.38 20.57 -22.54
C PRO A 390 -3.18 20.35 -23.48
N TYR A 391 -2.65 19.10 -23.51
CA TYR A 391 -1.74 18.67 -24.54
C TYR A 391 -2.53 18.33 -25.80
N GLU A 392 -2.18 18.94 -26.93
CA GLU A 392 -2.84 18.70 -28.21
C GLU A 392 -1.85 18.13 -29.22
N TYR A 393 -2.27 17.13 -29.95
CA TYR A 393 -1.46 16.50 -30.98
C TYR A 393 -2.31 15.99 -32.14
N GLU A 394 -1.72 15.92 -33.34
CA GLU A 394 -2.30 15.24 -34.48
C GLU A 394 -1.81 13.78 -34.48
N ALA A 395 -2.74 12.83 -34.33
CA ALA A 395 -2.47 11.42 -34.50
C ALA A 395 -2.66 11.05 -35.97
N VAL A 396 -1.62 10.46 -36.57
CA VAL A 396 -1.65 10.03 -37.98
C VAL A 396 -1.64 8.50 -38.00
N THR A 397 -2.59 7.91 -38.73
CA THR A 397 -2.62 6.48 -38.99
C THR A 397 -2.61 6.31 -40.51
N ALA A 398 -1.54 5.75 -41.03
CA ALA A 398 -1.39 5.41 -42.43
C ALA A 398 -1.54 3.90 -42.65
N VAL A 399 -2.39 3.51 -43.58
CA VAL A 399 -2.61 2.12 -43.95
C VAL A 399 -2.04 1.92 -45.36
N PHE A 400 -1.20 0.90 -45.49
CA PHE A 400 -0.57 0.53 -46.76
C PHE A 400 -1.05 -0.85 -47.15
N THR A 401 -1.29 -1.03 -48.46
CA THR A 401 -1.53 -2.35 -49.05
C THR A 401 -0.33 -2.72 -49.90
N CYS A 402 0.22 -3.92 -49.71
CA CYS A 402 1.33 -4.44 -50.46
C CYS A 402 1.19 -5.96 -50.64
N GLY A 403 1.28 -6.48 -51.88
CA GLY A 403 1.15 -7.90 -52.17
C GLY A 403 -0.17 -8.53 -51.70
N GLY A 404 -1.25 -7.75 -51.60
CA GLY A 404 -2.56 -8.18 -51.10
C GLY A 404 -2.70 -8.15 -49.55
N TYR A 405 -1.67 -7.71 -48.82
CA TYR A 405 -1.67 -7.63 -47.34
C TYR A 405 -1.70 -6.17 -46.86
N THR A 406 -2.20 -5.99 -45.67
CA THR A 406 -2.36 -4.67 -45.03
C THR A 406 -1.31 -4.42 -43.97
N PHE A 407 -0.73 -3.22 -43.98
CA PHE A 407 0.27 -2.74 -42.99
C PHE A 407 -0.15 -1.41 -42.44
N THR A 408 0.10 -1.19 -41.14
CA THR A 408 -0.29 0.05 -40.46
C THR A 408 0.94 0.74 -39.89
N ALA A 409 1.09 2.03 -40.16
CA ALA A 409 2.02 2.92 -39.49
C ALA A 409 1.26 3.95 -38.67
N LYS A 410 1.76 4.23 -37.49
CA LYS A 410 1.18 5.24 -36.55
C LYS A 410 2.24 6.26 -36.24
N GLY A 411 1.83 7.52 -36.22
CA GLY A 411 2.68 8.61 -35.80
C GLY A 411 1.87 9.69 -35.09
N ARG A 412 2.58 10.63 -34.51
CA ARG A 412 1.95 11.80 -33.90
C ARG A 412 2.84 13.02 -34.04
N THR A 413 2.22 14.19 -34.17
CA THR A 413 2.88 15.48 -34.19
C THR A 413 2.28 16.35 -33.11
N THR A 414 3.10 16.85 -32.20
CA THR A 414 2.67 17.76 -31.14
C THR A 414 2.23 19.10 -31.73
N LEU A 415 1.02 19.54 -31.40
CA LEU A 415 0.46 20.84 -31.79
C LEU A 415 0.58 21.87 -30.67
N CYS A 416 0.36 21.42 -29.43
CA CYS A 416 0.51 22.24 -28.22
C CYS A 416 1.02 21.37 -27.08
N GLU A 417 2.16 21.71 -26.52
CA GLU A 417 2.78 20.97 -25.39
C GLU A 417 1.88 21.00 -24.14
N GLY A 418 1.23 22.12 -23.89
CA GLY A 418 0.33 22.29 -22.75
C GLY A 418 1.00 21.86 -21.42
N TRP A 419 0.26 21.10 -20.59
CA TRP A 419 0.74 20.65 -19.28
C TRP A 419 1.98 19.73 -19.34
N ARG A 420 2.24 19.07 -20.47
CA ARG A 420 3.41 18.19 -20.65
C ARG A 420 4.74 18.94 -20.62
N GLU A 421 4.76 20.21 -21.07
CA GLU A 421 5.97 21.02 -20.95
C GLU A 421 6.40 21.16 -19.50
N ILE A 422 5.47 21.49 -18.60
CA ILE A 422 5.75 21.63 -17.17
C ILE A 422 6.20 20.31 -16.57
N GLU A 423 5.54 19.20 -16.92
CA GLU A 423 5.90 17.87 -16.46
C GLU A 423 7.33 17.51 -16.89
N ARG A 424 7.68 17.71 -18.16
CA ARG A 424 9.02 17.45 -18.71
C ARG A 424 10.10 18.28 -18.02
N LEU A 425 9.87 19.59 -17.83
CA LEU A 425 10.80 20.47 -17.16
C LEU A 425 11.00 20.11 -15.69
N SER A 426 9.93 19.76 -14.98
CA SER A 426 10.01 19.35 -13.57
C SER A 426 10.76 18.03 -13.38
N ARG A 427 10.57 17.05 -14.27
CA ARG A 427 11.32 15.78 -14.27
C ARG A 427 12.80 16.01 -14.53
N ALA A 428 13.14 16.82 -15.53
CA ALA A 428 14.53 17.19 -15.81
C ALA A 428 15.20 17.86 -14.60
N ALA A 429 14.49 18.74 -13.91
CA ALA A 429 14.98 19.40 -12.69
C ALA A 429 15.19 18.41 -11.51
N SER A 430 14.45 17.30 -11.48
CA SER A 430 14.60 16.23 -10.48
C SER A 430 15.64 15.17 -10.86
N GLY A 431 16.29 15.29 -12.03
CA GLY A 431 17.26 14.33 -12.55
C GLY A 431 16.65 13.01 -13.03
N GLU A 432 15.34 12.99 -13.30
CA GLU A 432 14.62 11.79 -13.75
C GLU A 432 14.48 11.81 -15.28
N GLN A 433 14.83 10.69 -15.91
CA GLN A 433 14.56 10.45 -17.33
C GLN A 433 13.26 9.67 -17.46
N ASP A 434 12.48 9.97 -18.48
CA ASP A 434 11.26 9.22 -18.79
C ASP A 434 11.66 7.94 -19.55
N GLU A 435 11.99 6.87 -18.79
CA GLU A 435 12.36 5.57 -19.35
C GLU A 435 11.22 4.93 -20.15
N ASP A 436 9.97 5.34 -19.92
CA ASP A 436 8.77 4.84 -20.59
C ASP A 436 8.31 5.77 -21.74
N ALA A 437 9.02 6.86 -22.02
CA ALA A 437 8.69 7.75 -23.14
C ALA A 437 9.01 7.04 -24.46
N GLU A 438 7.99 6.50 -25.10
CA GLU A 438 8.12 6.08 -26.50
C GLU A 438 8.51 7.30 -27.36
N PRO A 439 9.57 7.22 -28.14
CA PRO A 439 9.95 8.30 -29.03
C PRO A 439 8.78 8.63 -29.97
N GLU A 440 8.45 9.91 -30.09
CA GLU A 440 7.40 10.34 -31.01
C GLU A 440 7.79 9.97 -32.45
N ALA A 441 7.14 8.96 -33.01
CA ALA A 441 7.28 8.65 -34.41
C ALA A 441 6.55 9.73 -35.21
N VAL A 442 7.28 10.69 -35.75
CA VAL A 442 6.74 11.67 -36.69
C VAL A 442 6.77 11.00 -38.07
N LEU A 443 5.59 10.80 -38.66
CA LEU A 443 5.53 10.31 -40.05
C LEU A 443 5.85 11.45 -41.03
N PRO A 444 6.64 11.18 -42.09
CA PRO A 444 6.86 12.14 -43.15
C PRO A 444 5.52 12.48 -43.84
N PRO A 445 5.49 13.51 -44.68
CA PRO A 445 4.31 13.82 -45.45
C PRO A 445 3.93 12.64 -46.35
N LEU A 446 2.72 12.12 -46.14
CA LEU A 446 2.12 11.02 -46.90
C LEU A 446 0.83 11.50 -47.56
N ALA A 447 0.48 10.87 -48.69
CA ALA A 447 -0.80 11.10 -49.36
C ALA A 447 -1.48 9.76 -49.71
N GLU A 448 -2.82 9.75 -49.65
CA GLU A 448 -3.58 8.59 -50.14
C GLU A 448 -3.31 8.40 -51.64
N GLY A 449 -3.18 7.14 -52.07
CA GLY A 449 -2.79 6.77 -53.41
C GLY A 449 -1.28 6.84 -53.68
N GLN A 450 -0.47 7.33 -52.76
CA GLN A 450 0.98 7.35 -52.90
C GLN A 450 1.54 5.94 -52.99
N THR A 451 2.40 5.70 -54.00
CA THR A 451 3.02 4.40 -54.26
C THR A 451 4.49 4.40 -53.86
N PHE A 452 4.96 3.24 -53.43
CA PHE A 452 6.35 3.00 -53.06
C PHE A 452 6.84 1.74 -53.76
N ASP A 453 7.82 1.90 -54.60
CA ASP A 453 8.43 0.81 -55.35
C ASP A 453 9.41 0.03 -54.47
N ASN A 454 9.42 -1.30 -54.64
CA ASN A 454 10.36 -2.20 -53.97
C ASN A 454 10.47 -1.98 -52.43
N PRO A 455 9.38 -2.02 -51.70
CA PRO A 455 9.44 -1.85 -50.27
C PRO A 455 10.22 -3.00 -49.61
N ALA A 456 11.11 -2.66 -48.68
CA ALA A 456 11.83 -3.69 -47.94
C ALA A 456 10.89 -4.33 -46.90
N ALA A 457 10.79 -5.66 -46.90
CA ALA A 457 10.00 -6.41 -45.96
C ALA A 457 10.87 -7.27 -45.04
N GLU A 458 10.68 -7.15 -43.75
CA GLU A 458 11.45 -7.86 -42.72
C GLU A 458 10.51 -8.58 -41.74
N ILE A 459 10.83 -9.85 -41.42
CA ILE A 459 10.06 -10.61 -40.43
C ILE A 459 10.67 -10.41 -39.05
N SER A 460 9.88 -9.91 -38.13
CA SER A 460 10.23 -9.83 -36.68
C SER A 460 9.58 -10.96 -35.93
N GLU A 461 10.40 -11.82 -35.32
CA GLU A 461 9.95 -12.83 -34.35
C GLU A 461 9.65 -12.15 -33.01
N ARG A 462 8.47 -12.36 -32.46
CA ARG A 462 8.02 -11.81 -31.20
C ARG A 462 7.40 -12.88 -30.32
N TYR A 463 7.29 -12.56 -29.07
CA TYR A 463 6.70 -13.46 -28.07
C TYR A 463 5.71 -12.71 -27.21
N THR A 464 4.60 -13.39 -26.87
CA THR A 464 3.70 -12.89 -25.82
C THR A 464 4.46 -12.74 -24.50
N GLN A 465 4.08 -11.77 -23.71
CA GLN A 465 4.73 -11.46 -22.43
C GLN A 465 3.77 -11.75 -21.27
N PRO A 466 4.28 -12.31 -20.17
CA PRO A 466 3.46 -12.46 -18.96
C PRO A 466 3.06 -11.09 -18.42
N PRO A 467 2.00 -11.01 -17.58
CA PRO A 467 1.71 -9.79 -16.86
C PRO A 467 2.91 -9.38 -16.00
N LYS A 468 3.14 -8.09 -15.87
CA LYS A 468 4.22 -7.59 -15.00
C LYS A 468 3.89 -7.86 -13.53
N ALA A 469 4.91 -8.22 -12.73
CA ALA A 469 4.75 -8.32 -11.29
C ALA A 469 4.27 -6.99 -10.69
N PHE A 470 3.51 -7.05 -9.60
CA PHE A 470 3.09 -5.83 -8.94
C PHE A 470 4.29 -5.05 -8.40
N THR A 471 4.24 -3.73 -8.58
CA THR A 471 4.98 -2.73 -7.80
C THR A 471 4.02 -2.12 -6.79
N GLU A 472 4.50 -1.27 -5.88
CA GLU A 472 3.58 -0.56 -4.99
C GLU A 472 2.61 0.35 -5.75
N ASP A 473 3.07 1.03 -6.82
CA ASP A 473 2.19 1.78 -7.72
C ASP A 473 1.04 0.93 -8.25
N THR A 474 1.37 -0.19 -8.90
CA THR A 474 0.34 -1.01 -9.55
C THR A 474 -0.52 -1.79 -8.57
N LEU A 475 0.00 -2.16 -7.38
CA LEU A 475 -0.79 -2.78 -6.33
C LEU A 475 -1.76 -1.76 -5.70
N LEU A 476 -1.33 -0.54 -5.40
CA LEU A 476 -2.20 0.53 -4.90
C LEU A 476 -3.34 0.82 -5.88
N SER A 477 -3.04 0.86 -7.19
CA SER A 477 -4.05 1.00 -8.24
C SER A 477 -5.05 -0.16 -8.25
N ALA A 478 -4.56 -1.40 -8.10
CA ALA A 478 -5.42 -2.58 -8.03
C ALA A 478 -6.28 -2.58 -6.77
N MET A 479 -5.73 -2.20 -5.61
CA MET A 479 -6.49 -2.04 -4.37
C MET A 479 -7.58 -0.97 -4.49
N GLU A 480 -7.28 0.15 -5.14
CA GLU A 480 -8.24 1.25 -5.35
C GLU A 480 -9.41 0.84 -6.26
N SER A 481 -9.16 0.01 -7.26
CA SER A 481 -10.18 -0.44 -8.22
C SER A 481 -10.91 -1.73 -7.83
N ALA A 482 -10.41 -2.47 -6.82
CA ALA A 482 -10.96 -3.75 -6.40
C ALA A 482 -12.42 -3.63 -5.92
N GLY A 483 -13.32 -4.45 -6.47
CA GLY A 483 -14.74 -4.45 -6.09
C GLY A 483 -15.51 -3.17 -6.47
N LYS A 484 -14.96 -2.33 -7.33
CA LYS A 484 -15.63 -1.08 -7.75
C LYS A 484 -16.95 -1.34 -8.46
N GLU A 485 -17.02 -2.41 -9.25
CA GLU A 485 -18.22 -2.79 -9.99
C GLU A 485 -19.34 -3.29 -9.08
N ASP A 486 -18.96 -3.80 -7.90
CA ASP A 486 -19.89 -4.35 -6.89
C ASP A 486 -20.29 -3.33 -5.81
N THR A 487 -19.77 -2.10 -5.89
CA THR A 487 -19.98 -1.06 -4.87
C THR A 487 -20.85 0.07 -5.44
N PRO A 488 -21.89 0.57 -4.72
CA PRO A 488 -22.69 1.70 -5.14
C PRO A 488 -21.86 2.94 -5.45
N GLU A 489 -22.32 3.77 -6.42
CA GLU A 489 -21.60 4.98 -6.80
C GLU A 489 -21.43 5.99 -5.67
N ASP A 490 -22.37 6.03 -4.75
CA ASP A 490 -22.45 6.92 -3.60
C ASP A 490 -21.87 6.32 -2.32
N ALA A 491 -21.24 5.11 -2.39
CA ALA A 491 -20.51 4.58 -1.24
C ALA A 491 -19.34 5.49 -0.88
N GLU A 492 -19.23 5.82 0.40
CA GLU A 492 -18.16 6.69 0.93
C GLU A 492 -16.75 6.13 0.61
N ARG A 493 -16.63 4.80 0.53
CA ARG A 493 -15.34 4.14 0.29
C ARG A 493 -15.46 3.06 -0.77
N LYS A 494 -14.58 3.13 -1.76
CA LYS A 494 -14.49 2.17 -2.86
C LYS A 494 -13.11 1.51 -2.86
N GLY A 495 -13.07 0.20 -3.10
CA GLY A 495 -11.83 -0.55 -3.15
C GLY A 495 -11.40 -1.16 -1.81
N LEU A 496 -10.21 -1.75 -1.79
CA LEU A 496 -9.59 -2.36 -0.62
C LEU A 496 -8.80 -1.33 0.19
N GLY A 497 -9.26 -1.07 1.41
CA GLY A 497 -8.65 -0.09 2.32
C GLY A 497 -8.89 1.36 1.88
N THR A 498 -8.58 2.29 2.78
CA THR A 498 -8.63 3.72 2.51
C THR A 498 -7.29 4.22 2.01
N THR A 499 -7.24 5.39 1.42
CA THR A 499 -6.00 6.07 1.04
C THR A 499 -4.98 6.11 2.20
N ALA A 500 -5.45 6.40 3.41
CA ALA A 500 -4.62 6.48 4.60
C ALA A 500 -4.09 5.10 5.09
N THR A 501 -4.77 4.00 4.79
CA THR A 501 -4.46 2.67 5.36
C THR A 501 -3.73 1.73 4.42
N ARG A 502 -3.80 1.92 3.09
CA ARG A 502 -3.21 1.01 2.08
C ARG A 502 -1.71 0.78 2.29
N ALA A 503 -0.95 1.85 2.51
CA ALA A 503 0.49 1.73 2.81
C ALA A 503 0.76 0.84 4.03
N GLY A 504 0.01 1.05 5.12
CA GLY A 504 0.12 0.23 6.32
C GLY A 504 -0.24 -1.24 6.12
N ILE A 505 -1.17 -1.54 5.20
CA ILE A 505 -1.54 -2.92 4.84
C ILE A 505 -0.38 -3.61 4.11
N ILE A 506 0.24 -2.93 3.15
CA ILE A 506 1.43 -3.46 2.44
C ILE A 506 2.56 -3.76 3.44
N GLU A 507 2.86 -2.82 4.34
CA GLU A 507 3.89 -3.01 5.37
C GLU A 507 3.56 -4.18 6.33
N LYS A 508 2.28 -4.36 6.70
CA LYS A 508 1.85 -5.50 7.52
C LYS A 508 2.07 -6.83 6.82
N LEU A 509 1.77 -6.93 5.52
CA LEU A 509 2.04 -8.14 4.74
C LEU A 509 3.52 -8.49 4.70
N ILE A 510 4.39 -7.49 4.55
CA ILE A 510 5.84 -7.66 4.50
C ILE A 510 6.39 -8.02 5.89
N SER A 511 6.01 -7.28 6.94
CA SER A 511 6.47 -7.53 8.31
C SER A 511 6.01 -8.88 8.85
N ALA A 512 4.82 -9.35 8.43
CA ALA A 512 4.32 -10.68 8.75
C ALA A 512 4.99 -11.80 7.93
N GLY A 513 5.81 -11.47 6.94
CA GLY A 513 6.54 -12.44 6.10
C GLY A 513 5.68 -13.10 5.03
N PHE A 514 4.51 -12.53 4.67
CA PHE A 514 3.65 -13.06 3.61
C PHE A 514 4.00 -12.51 2.22
N ALA A 515 4.65 -11.36 2.17
CA ALA A 515 5.18 -10.75 0.95
C ALA A 515 6.59 -10.21 1.20
N GLU A 516 7.34 -10.01 0.13
CA GLU A 516 8.68 -9.41 0.17
C GLU A 516 8.87 -8.43 -0.99
N ARG A 517 9.78 -7.45 -0.79
CA ARG A 517 10.23 -6.54 -1.84
C ARG A 517 11.47 -7.09 -2.53
N LYS A 518 11.43 -7.23 -3.86
CA LYS A 518 12.61 -7.51 -4.72
C LYS A 518 12.81 -6.35 -5.70
N GLY A 519 13.65 -5.41 -5.34
CA GLY A 519 13.72 -4.11 -6.00
C GLY A 519 12.38 -3.37 -5.88
N LYS A 520 11.83 -2.88 -6.99
CA LYS A 520 10.49 -2.24 -7.01
C LYS A 520 9.33 -3.26 -6.96
N LYS A 521 9.59 -4.57 -7.14
CA LYS A 521 8.55 -5.60 -7.24
C LYS A 521 8.11 -6.08 -5.86
N LEU A 522 6.81 -6.33 -5.71
CA LEU A 522 6.20 -7.01 -4.57
C LEU A 522 5.90 -8.46 -4.95
N ILE A 523 6.43 -9.41 -4.21
CA ILE A 523 6.34 -10.85 -4.50
C ILE A 523 5.78 -11.55 -3.27
N PRO A 524 4.80 -12.48 -3.41
CA PRO A 524 4.35 -13.29 -2.29
C PRO A 524 5.44 -14.29 -1.88
N THR A 525 5.56 -14.53 -0.58
CA THR A 525 6.41 -15.59 -0.06
C THR A 525 5.70 -16.94 -0.10
N LYS A 526 6.42 -18.03 0.17
CA LYS A 526 5.80 -19.37 0.35
C LYS A 526 4.69 -19.32 1.42
N ASP A 527 4.90 -18.60 2.52
CA ASP A 527 3.90 -18.46 3.57
C ASP A 527 2.68 -17.66 3.09
N GLY A 528 2.88 -16.66 2.22
CA GLY A 528 1.81 -15.92 1.59
C GLY A 528 0.95 -16.80 0.68
N TYR A 529 1.57 -17.62 -0.17
CA TYR A 529 0.87 -18.61 -0.98
C TYR A 529 0.07 -19.60 -0.12
N ASN A 530 0.71 -20.13 0.90
CA ASN A 530 0.07 -21.10 1.80
C ASN A 530 -1.12 -20.49 2.53
N LEU A 531 -1.00 -19.22 2.99
CA LEU A 531 -2.11 -18.53 3.67
C LEU A 531 -3.32 -18.39 2.75
N VAL A 532 -3.12 -17.93 1.51
CA VAL A 532 -4.22 -17.79 0.55
C VAL A 532 -4.86 -19.15 0.22
N ALA A 533 -4.05 -20.21 0.09
CA ALA A 533 -4.54 -21.56 -0.25
C ALA A 533 -5.39 -22.22 0.85
N ILE A 534 -5.25 -21.81 2.11
CA ILE A 534 -6.03 -22.38 3.22
C ILE A 534 -7.29 -21.61 3.55
N LEU A 535 -7.36 -20.34 3.16
CA LEU A 535 -8.49 -19.46 3.48
C LEU A 535 -9.65 -19.66 2.49
N PRO A 536 -10.90 -19.43 2.93
CA PRO A 536 -12.05 -19.43 2.03
C PRO A 536 -12.05 -18.23 1.07
N ASP A 537 -12.69 -18.39 -0.07
CA ASP A 537 -12.80 -17.34 -1.08
C ASP A 537 -13.43 -16.05 -0.53
N SER A 538 -14.38 -16.18 0.40
CA SER A 538 -15.00 -15.02 1.07
C SER A 538 -14.00 -14.11 1.79
N LEU A 539 -12.89 -14.64 2.31
CA LEU A 539 -11.83 -13.87 2.98
C LEU A 539 -10.68 -13.45 2.03
N THR A 540 -10.59 -14.06 0.84
CA THR A 540 -9.55 -13.77 -0.15
C THR A 540 -10.05 -12.89 -1.30
N SER A 541 -11.37 -12.74 -1.46
CA SER A 541 -12.01 -11.88 -2.45
C SER A 541 -12.25 -10.46 -1.92
N PRO A 542 -12.19 -9.42 -2.77
CA PRO A 542 -12.62 -8.07 -2.43
C PRO A 542 -14.14 -7.92 -2.24
N GLN A 543 -14.94 -8.89 -2.69
CA GLN A 543 -16.42 -8.84 -2.65
C GLN A 543 -16.96 -8.63 -1.24
N LEU A 544 -16.42 -9.33 -0.23
CA LEU A 544 -16.83 -9.13 1.17
C LEU A 544 -16.70 -7.67 1.60
N THR A 545 -15.63 -6.99 1.14
CA THR A 545 -15.45 -5.57 1.45
C THR A 545 -16.48 -4.70 0.74
N ALA A 546 -16.82 -4.99 -0.51
CA ALA A 546 -17.83 -4.26 -1.27
C ALA A 546 -19.23 -4.43 -0.66
N GLU A 547 -19.60 -5.66 -0.28
CA GLU A 547 -20.87 -5.96 0.39
C GLU A 547 -21.01 -5.21 1.73
N TRP A 548 -19.94 -5.20 2.53
CA TRP A 548 -19.95 -4.47 3.80
C TRP A 548 -20.09 -2.96 3.60
N GLU A 549 -19.32 -2.37 2.68
CA GLU A 549 -19.38 -0.93 2.43
C GLU A 549 -20.75 -0.52 1.88
N THR A 550 -21.42 -1.39 1.11
CA THR A 550 -22.80 -1.19 0.65
C THR A 550 -23.77 -1.13 1.84
N ARG A 551 -23.72 -2.12 2.73
CA ARG A 551 -24.55 -2.16 3.92
C ARG A 551 -24.27 -1.04 4.90
N LEU A 552 -22.98 -0.73 5.14
CA LEU A 552 -22.54 0.37 6.01
C LEU A 552 -22.99 1.74 5.46
N THR A 553 -23.00 1.91 4.13
CA THR A 553 -23.58 3.10 3.48
C THR A 553 -25.09 3.16 3.71
N GLY A 554 -25.78 2.03 3.63
CA GLY A 554 -27.21 1.92 3.97
C GLY A 554 -27.48 2.32 5.43
N ILE A 555 -26.66 1.85 6.37
CA ILE A 555 -26.77 2.22 7.79
C ILE A 555 -26.57 3.73 7.97
N ALA A 556 -25.56 4.32 7.36
CA ALA A 556 -25.30 5.76 7.44
C ALA A 556 -26.48 6.61 6.92
N LYS A 557 -27.21 6.10 5.93
CA LYS A 557 -28.41 6.74 5.36
C LYS A 557 -29.70 6.38 6.12
N GLY A 558 -29.65 5.45 7.08
CA GLY A 558 -30.83 4.97 7.80
C GLY A 558 -31.70 3.98 7.01
N SER A 559 -31.21 3.42 5.92
CA SER A 559 -31.91 2.44 5.08
C SER A 559 -31.57 0.97 5.37
N ASP A 560 -30.53 0.70 6.16
CA ASP A 560 -30.17 -0.65 6.65
C ASP A 560 -30.06 -0.65 8.18
N SER A 561 -30.23 -1.83 8.79
CA SER A 561 -30.23 -2.03 10.24
C SER A 561 -28.83 -2.36 10.77
N PRO A 562 -28.29 -1.58 11.73
CA PRO A 562 -27.04 -1.94 12.43
C PRO A 562 -27.08 -3.32 13.08
N ALA A 563 -28.24 -3.70 13.68
CA ALA A 563 -28.42 -4.97 14.38
C ALA A 563 -28.39 -6.16 13.39
N ASP A 564 -29.05 -6.03 12.23
CA ASP A 564 -29.05 -7.08 11.21
C ASP A 564 -27.70 -7.24 10.54
N PHE A 565 -26.96 -6.13 10.35
CA PHE A 565 -25.60 -6.18 9.87
C PHE A 565 -24.71 -6.95 10.85
N MET A 566 -24.73 -6.60 12.13
CA MET A 566 -23.89 -7.24 13.16
C MET A 566 -24.22 -8.71 13.34
N ARG A 567 -25.53 -9.08 13.33
CA ARG A 567 -25.98 -10.48 13.38
C ARG A 567 -25.37 -11.29 12.23
N GLY A 568 -25.42 -10.77 11.01
CA GLY A 568 -24.81 -11.44 9.85
C GLY A 568 -23.29 -11.65 10.01
N ILE A 569 -22.58 -10.71 10.64
CA ILE A 569 -21.15 -10.84 10.94
C ILE A 569 -20.88 -11.91 12.01
N GLU A 570 -21.70 -11.98 13.04
CA GLU A 570 -21.60 -12.99 14.11
C GLU A 570 -21.89 -14.40 13.55
N GLU A 571 -22.92 -14.54 12.71
CA GLU A 571 -23.25 -15.79 12.02
C GLU A 571 -22.12 -16.22 11.08
N MET A 572 -21.56 -15.30 10.30
CA MET A 572 -20.41 -15.56 9.43
C MET A 572 -19.21 -16.05 10.26
N THR A 573 -18.94 -15.39 11.39
CA THR A 573 -17.82 -15.74 12.28
C THR A 573 -18.02 -17.13 12.88
N ALA A 574 -19.23 -17.44 13.36
CA ALA A 574 -19.56 -18.76 13.91
C ALA A 574 -19.49 -19.85 12.83
N GLY A 575 -20.02 -19.56 11.63
CA GLY A 575 -19.94 -20.44 10.47
C GLY A 575 -18.51 -20.77 10.06
N LEU A 576 -17.62 -19.77 10.09
CA LEU A 576 -16.19 -19.94 9.80
C LEU A 576 -15.55 -20.91 10.79
N VAL A 577 -15.76 -20.72 12.10
CA VAL A 577 -15.21 -21.61 13.14
C VAL A 577 -15.73 -23.03 12.98
N LYS A 578 -17.02 -23.20 12.74
CA LYS A 578 -17.66 -24.51 12.54
C LYS A 578 -17.11 -25.24 11.31
N THR A 579 -16.96 -24.53 10.19
CA THR A 579 -16.48 -25.11 8.92
C THR A 579 -15.04 -25.56 9.02
N TYR A 580 -14.20 -24.82 9.72
CA TYR A 580 -12.77 -25.09 9.88
C TYR A 580 -12.44 -25.70 11.25
N SER A 581 -13.25 -26.68 11.69
CA SER A 581 -13.01 -27.42 12.95
C SER A 581 -11.83 -28.38 12.87
N ALA A 582 -11.43 -28.80 11.67
CA ALA A 582 -10.28 -29.66 11.40
C ALA A 582 -9.63 -29.30 10.07
N ILE A 583 -8.36 -29.63 9.91
CA ILE A 583 -7.60 -29.46 8.66
C ILE A 583 -7.35 -30.80 8.00
N SER A 584 -7.37 -30.86 6.66
CA SER A 584 -6.97 -32.04 5.91
C SER A 584 -5.47 -32.30 6.08
N GLU A 585 -5.06 -33.58 6.03
CA GLU A 585 -3.64 -33.95 6.17
C GLU A 585 -2.72 -33.26 5.16
N ASP A 586 -3.19 -33.02 3.94
CA ASP A 586 -2.41 -32.35 2.90
C ASP A 586 -2.17 -30.88 3.23
N LYS A 587 -3.21 -30.18 3.74
CA LYS A 587 -3.07 -28.79 4.16
C LYS A 587 -2.26 -28.63 5.44
N ALA A 588 -2.28 -29.59 6.35
CA ALA A 588 -1.48 -29.58 7.58
C ALA A 588 0.03 -29.45 7.33
N LYS A 589 0.51 -29.96 6.20
CA LYS A 589 1.94 -29.93 5.82
C LYS A 589 2.40 -28.57 5.29
N LEU A 590 1.50 -27.68 4.87
CA LEU A 590 1.83 -26.42 4.20
C LEU A 590 2.72 -25.50 5.05
N PHE A 591 2.46 -25.41 6.35
CA PHE A 591 3.23 -24.58 7.28
C PHE A 591 4.23 -25.37 8.13
N THR A 592 4.33 -26.68 7.90
CA THR A 592 5.39 -27.46 8.56
C THR A 592 6.75 -26.96 8.06
N PRO A 593 7.66 -26.51 8.93
CA PRO A 593 8.97 -26.08 8.49
C PRO A 593 9.64 -27.24 7.76
N GLN A 594 9.95 -27.09 6.49
CA GLN A 594 10.86 -27.99 5.81
C GLN A 594 12.24 -27.76 6.42
N ARG A 595 12.54 -28.51 7.49
CA ARG A 595 13.86 -28.50 8.10
C ARG A 595 14.80 -29.17 7.15
N GLU A 596 15.78 -28.45 6.65
CA GLU A 596 16.85 -29.02 5.87
C GLU A 596 17.65 -29.96 6.78
N ALA A 597 17.66 -31.23 6.42
CA ALA A 597 18.50 -32.20 7.13
C ALA A 597 19.97 -31.85 6.92
N ILE A 598 20.72 -31.67 7.99
CA ILE A 598 22.15 -31.36 7.93
C ILE A 598 22.99 -32.64 7.82
N GLY A 599 22.39 -33.81 7.94
CA GLY A 599 23.00 -35.12 7.84
C GLY A 599 22.10 -36.21 8.41
N THR A 600 22.64 -37.43 8.48
CA THR A 600 21.96 -38.60 8.98
C THR A 600 22.44 -38.92 10.42
N CYS A 601 21.52 -39.28 11.28
CA CYS A 601 21.83 -39.64 12.67
C CYS A 601 22.67 -40.93 12.74
N PRO A 602 23.83 -40.90 13.36
CA PRO A 602 24.68 -42.07 13.44
C PRO A 602 24.12 -43.19 14.34
N ARG A 603 23.11 -42.90 15.18
CA ARG A 603 22.48 -43.85 16.08
C ARG A 603 21.31 -44.61 15.47
N CYS A 604 20.45 -43.93 14.74
CA CYS A 604 19.17 -44.48 14.26
C CYS A 604 18.92 -44.30 12.76
N GLY A 605 19.79 -43.59 12.05
CA GLY A 605 19.64 -43.38 10.61
C GLY A 605 18.64 -42.28 10.22
N ALA A 606 17.91 -41.66 11.17
CA ALA A 606 16.97 -40.60 10.89
C ALA A 606 17.67 -39.26 10.57
N ALA A 607 16.94 -38.31 9.98
CA ALA A 607 17.49 -37.00 9.66
C ALA A 607 17.91 -36.21 10.91
N VAL A 608 19.01 -35.46 10.85
CA VAL A 608 19.45 -34.54 11.90
C VAL A 608 19.15 -33.10 11.43
N TYR A 609 18.53 -32.33 12.31
CA TYR A 609 18.13 -30.92 12.04
C TYR A 609 18.90 -29.93 12.91
N GLU A 610 19.02 -28.72 12.43
CA GLU A 610 19.55 -27.59 13.20
C GLU A 610 18.46 -26.94 14.05
N GLY A 611 18.67 -26.83 15.37
CA GLY A 611 17.91 -26.08 16.32
C GLY A 611 18.61 -24.76 16.69
N LYS A 612 17.94 -23.92 17.49
CA LYS A 612 18.55 -22.66 18.00
C LYS A 612 19.83 -22.92 18.81
N LYS A 613 19.84 -23.96 19.67
CA LYS A 613 20.93 -24.25 20.61
C LYS A 613 21.67 -25.55 20.33
N ASN A 614 21.18 -26.36 19.39
CA ASN A 614 21.68 -27.71 19.16
C ASN A 614 21.44 -28.19 17.72
N PHE A 615 22.05 -29.34 17.40
CA PHE A 615 21.74 -30.19 16.26
C PHE A 615 21.15 -31.50 16.83
N TYR A 616 19.96 -31.92 16.40
CA TYR A 616 19.21 -32.99 17.03
C TYR A 616 18.57 -33.96 16.02
N CYS A 617 18.41 -35.21 16.42
CA CYS A 617 17.74 -36.20 15.61
C CYS A 617 16.25 -35.93 15.45
N SER A 618 15.71 -36.19 14.25
CA SER A 618 14.28 -36.04 13.96
C SER A 618 13.42 -37.07 14.69
N ASP A 619 13.97 -38.23 14.99
CA ASP A 619 13.29 -39.25 15.77
C ASP A 619 13.30 -38.88 17.26
N ARG A 620 12.09 -38.69 17.82
CA ARG A 620 11.91 -38.32 19.23
C ARG A 620 12.33 -39.41 20.22
N ALA A 621 12.35 -40.66 19.77
CA ALA A 621 12.83 -41.78 20.59
C ALA A 621 14.36 -41.82 20.64
N CYS A 622 15.06 -41.17 19.74
CA CYS A 622 16.50 -41.13 19.66
C CYS A 622 17.08 -39.95 20.47
N SER A 623 17.98 -40.28 21.40
CA SER A 623 18.62 -39.27 22.26
C SER A 623 19.80 -38.53 21.64
N PHE A 624 20.07 -38.69 20.33
CA PHE A 624 21.19 -38.02 19.66
C PHE A 624 21.02 -36.53 19.57
N VAL A 625 21.87 -35.76 20.27
CA VAL A 625 21.90 -34.29 20.28
C VAL A 625 23.35 -33.82 20.39
N MET A 626 23.74 -32.92 19.49
CA MET A 626 25.00 -32.17 19.56
C MET A 626 24.70 -30.71 19.94
N TRP A 627 25.25 -30.22 21.03
CA TRP A 627 25.01 -28.87 21.55
C TRP A 627 25.98 -27.88 20.93
N LYS A 628 25.47 -26.71 20.47
CA LYS A 628 26.29 -25.65 19.86
C LYS A 628 27.31 -25.04 20.84
N ASN A 629 27.00 -25.07 22.14
CA ASN A 629 27.86 -24.65 23.24
C ASN A 629 28.58 -25.85 23.88
N ASP A 630 28.94 -26.85 23.07
CA ASP A 630 29.67 -28.01 23.58
C ASP A 630 31.05 -27.63 24.12
N ARG A 631 31.36 -28.16 25.34
CA ARG A 631 32.58 -27.85 26.08
C ARG A 631 33.85 -28.16 25.31
N PHE A 632 33.84 -29.16 24.45
CA PHE A 632 34.98 -29.52 23.61
C PHE A 632 35.35 -28.37 22.66
N PHE A 633 34.36 -27.73 22.01
CA PHE A 633 34.58 -26.63 21.10
C PHE A 633 34.87 -25.29 21.83
N GLU A 634 34.20 -25.06 22.96
CA GLU A 634 34.46 -23.89 23.80
C GLU A 634 35.89 -23.81 24.31
N GLN A 635 36.41 -24.91 24.86
CA GLN A 635 37.79 -25.02 25.35
C GLN A 635 38.82 -24.77 24.23
N ARG A 636 38.45 -25.08 22.97
CA ARG A 636 39.29 -24.83 21.79
C ARG A 636 39.07 -23.51 21.12
N LYS A 637 38.26 -22.62 21.74
CA LYS A 637 37.89 -21.30 21.24
C LYS A 637 37.36 -21.37 19.82
N LYS A 638 36.50 -22.35 19.50
CA LYS A 638 35.86 -22.55 18.20
C LYS A 638 34.35 -22.62 18.34
N ALA A 639 33.65 -21.96 17.41
CA ALA A 639 32.21 -22.06 17.30
C ALA A 639 31.84 -23.42 16.64
N PHE A 640 30.89 -24.13 17.21
CA PHE A 640 30.36 -25.33 16.61
C PHE A 640 29.25 -24.99 15.62
N THR A 641 29.62 -24.81 14.36
CA THR A 641 28.75 -24.33 13.29
C THR A 641 28.01 -25.48 12.58
N LYS A 642 26.94 -25.13 11.82
CA LYS A 642 26.21 -26.06 10.94
C LYS A 642 27.14 -26.82 10.00
N ALA A 643 28.13 -26.15 9.40
CA ALA A 643 29.08 -26.78 8.48
C ALA A 643 29.95 -27.82 9.16
N ILE A 644 30.41 -27.55 10.39
CA ILE A 644 31.18 -28.53 11.18
C ILE A 644 30.30 -29.73 11.56
N ALA A 645 29.07 -29.48 12.01
CA ALA A 645 28.13 -30.54 12.35
C ALA A 645 27.78 -31.43 11.14
N ALA A 646 27.53 -30.83 9.99
CA ALA A 646 27.22 -31.53 8.74
C ALA A 646 28.42 -32.41 8.30
N ALA A 647 29.64 -31.89 8.35
CA ALA A 647 30.84 -32.69 8.03
C ALA A 647 31.06 -33.86 8.99
N LEU A 648 30.84 -33.67 10.30
CA LEU A 648 30.93 -34.75 11.30
C LEU A 648 29.85 -35.81 11.09
N LEU A 649 28.64 -35.45 10.70
CA LEU A 649 27.57 -36.39 10.39
C LEU A 649 27.80 -37.14 9.10
N LYS A 650 28.40 -36.50 8.08
CA LYS A 650 28.69 -37.11 6.78
C LYS A 650 29.89 -38.03 6.80
N ASP A 651 31.02 -37.54 7.33
CA ASP A 651 32.33 -38.17 7.18
C ASP A 651 32.87 -38.69 8.51
N GLY A 652 32.15 -38.55 9.61
CA GLY A 652 32.59 -38.86 10.98
C GLY A 652 33.75 -37.99 11.49
N LYS A 653 34.28 -37.08 10.64
CA LYS A 653 35.43 -36.24 10.93
C LYS A 653 35.42 -34.93 10.19
N VAL A 654 36.12 -33.91 10.76
CA VAL A 654 36.26 -32.59 10.12
C VAL A 654 37.61 -31.96 10.48
N LYS A 655 38.30 -31.38 9.50
CA LYS A 655 39.53 -30.63 9.73
C LYS A 655 39.19 -29.20 10.19
N ILE A 656 39.72 -28.82 11.36
CA ILE A 656 39.51 -27.47 11.95
C ILE A 656 40.87 -26.80 12.14
N LYS A 657 41.02 -25.61 11.60
CA LYS A 657 42.23 -24.79 11.71
C LYS A 657 42.20 -23.90 12.95
N GLY A 658 43.38 -23.68 13.55
CA GLY A 658 43.58 -22.72 14.62
C GLY A 658 42.81 -23.04 15.91
N MET A 659 42.67 -24.29 16.27
CA MET A 659 42.12 -24.73 17.57
C MET A 659 43.07 -24.36 18.70
N TYR A 660 42.55 -23.87 19.83
CA TYR A 660 43.35 -23.53 20.99
C TYR A 660 43.69 -24.77 21.84
N SER A 661 44.94 -24.93 22.23
CA SER A 661 45.38 -25.96 23.15
C SER A 661 45.52 -25.40 24.58
N THR A 662 44.71 -25.92 25.49
CA THR A 662 44.79 -25.52 26.92
C THR A 662 46.09 -26.01 27.60
N LYS A 663 46.78 -27.02 27.02
CA LYS A 663 48.04 -27.57 27.56
C LYS A 663 49.28 -26.73 27.17
N THR A 664 49.28 -26.17 25.94
CA THR A 664 50.43 -25.49 25.40
C THR A 664 50.26 -23.98 25.24
N GLY A 665 49.04 -23.49 25.40
CA GLY A 665 48.67 -22.08 25.19
C GLY A 665 48.77 -21.61 23.72
N LYS A 666 49.01 -22.51 22.77
CA LYS A 666 49.19 -22.21 21.35
C LYS A 666 47.99 -22.73 20.50
N THR A 667 47.83 -22.16 19.32
CA THR A 667 46.88 -22.64 18.33
C THR A 667 47.50 -23.78 17.49
N PHE A 668 46.66 -24.72 17.07
CA PHE A 668 47.05 -25.85 16.20
C PHE A 668 45.91 -26.18 15.23
N ASP A 669 46.26 -26.82 14.13
CA ASP A 669 45.32 -27.42 13.18
C ASP A 669 45.18 -28.90 13.48
N GLY A 670 43.95 -29.42 13.44
CA GLY A 670 43.70 -30.85 13.72
C GLY A 670 42.41 -31.34 13.09
N VAL A 671 42.29 -32.68 13.07
CA VAL A 671 41.06 -33.34 12.65
C VAL A 671 40.26 -33.70 13.89
N VAL A 672 39.01 -33.24 13.94
CA VAL A 672 38.06 -33.58 14.99
C VAL A 672 37.23 -34.76 14.53
N LEU A 673 37.11 -35.77 15.37
CA LEU A 673 36.32 -36.98 15.14
C LEU A 673 35.05 -36.92 15.99
N LEU A 674 33.94 -37.39 15.42
CA LEU A 674 32.72 -37.69 16.16
C LEU A 674 32.96 -39.00 16.96
N ALA A 675 32.97 -38.92 18.26
CA ALA A 675 33.22 -40.05 19.16
C ALA A 675 31.96 -40.39 19.96
N ASP A 676 30.86 -40.67 19.25
CA ASP A 676 29.58 -40.99 19.87
C ASP A 676 29.62 -42.41 20.47
N THR A 677 29.41 -42.51 21.77
CA THR A 677 29.37 -43.79 22.51
C THR A 677 27.94 -44.27 22.80
N GLY A 678 26.92 -43.63 22.22
CA GLY A 678 25.52 -43.96 22.50
C GLY A 678 24.98 -43.43 23.83
N GLY A 679 25.82 -42.74 24.62
CA GLY A 679 25.44 -42.20 25.94
C GLY A 679 24.57 -40.93 25.85
N LYS A 680 24.32 -40.33 27.02
CA LYS A 680 23.49 -39.09 27.13
C LYS A 680 24.04 -37.92 26.30
N TYR A 681 25.37 -37.84 26.15
CA TYR A 681 26.06 -36.75 25.44
C TYR A 681 26.87 -37.33 24.27
N VAL A 682 26.87 -36.59 23.17
CA VAL A 682 27.77 -36.88 22.04
C VAL A 682 29.13 -36.29 22.36
N ASN A 683 30.19 -37.08 22.16
CA ASN A 683 31.56 -36.69 22.45
C ASN A 683 32.37 -36.44 21.18
N PHE A 684 33.43 -35.65 21.32
CA PHE A 684 34.36 -35.30 20.23
C PHE A 684 35.79 -35.57 20.69
N ARG A 685 36.67 -35.98 19.75
CA ARG A 685 38.11 -36.12 20.02
C ARG A 685 38.93 -35.58 18.88
N VAL A 686 40.13 -35.11 19.18
CA VAL A 686 41.11 -34.72 18.15
C VAL A 686 41.91 -35.99 17.76
N GLU A 687 42.04 -36.25 16.47
CA GLU A 687 42.88 -37.31 15.93
C GLU A 687 44.33 -37.00 16.29
N GLN A 688 44.98 -37.92 17.00
CA GLN A 688 46.40 -37.81 17.27
C GLN A 688 47.16 -38.32 16.06
N ASN A 689 47.86 -37.44 15.33
CA ASN A 689 48.91 -37.92 14.42
C ASN A 689 49.98 -38.61 15.25
N ARG A 690 49.97 -39.94 15.30
CA ARG A 690 51.15 -40.67 15.70
C ARG A 690 52.20 -40.44 14.62
N LYS A 691 53.24 -39.64 14.94
CA LYS A 691 54.48 -39.60 14.16
C LYS A 691 55.16 -40.96 14.26
#